data_ff09eae4645bc13ae3abae67b5423c06
#
_entry.id   ff09eae4645bc13ae3abae67b5423c06
#
_cell.length_a   1.000
_cell.length_b   1.000
_cell.length_c   1.000
_cell.angle_alpha   90.00
_cell.angle_beta   90.00
_cell.angle_gamma   90.00
#
_symmetry.space_group_name_H-M   'P 1'
#
loop_
_entity.id
_entity.type
_entity.pdbx_description
1 polymer ?
#
loop_
_entity_poly.entity_id
_entity_poly.type
_entity_poly.pdbx_seq_one_letter_code
_entity_poly.pdbx_strand_id
1 'polypeptide(L)'
;MNAKCYRTVFNAARGMLVAVEESARSTGKGRGAGSRASRRRASVLMLTAAGALASPGLHGQSLTVDRGAPGPHPVVGVAANGTPVVNINAPSAAGVSANSFTHYNVGSAGVVLNNSGQNSQTQIAGWVQGNPFLGNNSARVILNQVTSGNPSTLAGPTEIAGNRANLIVANPAGIICSGCSFIQAPRVTLTTGTPNFDALGNLSSLSVQQGQITVNGAGLDARGAQLDLLSRAMAINGAVWAERLNAVAGANSVDYGSVAPTAIAGTGPAPQVAIDVGQLGSMFGGGATRLIGTERGLGVNIGGNLAALTGRLDLSANGDVTITPTGRVQSAADLAIAAPNVTNQGAISTPGNVSISGSTANTGSVVAGGNVAIAGPQITNTGTIGAGVDANGGVTQAGSVALNAAGTVRNGGSLLAGQDIGVSAGSIDTGNGSVNARGAVTLTAAGDVSSRGAAVSANSVAIQAGGTLDNAAGSLWSTTGMQVGAQRVVNQGGLLGAVGDVAVTAGSVDNSAGTIGSQTGRLNVNSTGAIANAGGKLVAAQDVSLTGTSLGNQGGTVSARNLSINTGTGAIDNTGGTVSAAGTAAIGAGALVNRGGTLAAVGDVALKVGRLDNTSGALGSQTAGLKLDSAGDVVNAGGKLVAAQDASIAAASLNSQGGMVSARNLRLDGRGGTIDNTKGTVSAAGTATVDAGSLINQGGTLAAVADVQANVGRLDNTGGALGSQSASLSMTSAGAIDNAGGKLVAAQDANFRAASLGNQAGTISARNLSLNTGTGAIDNTKGTVSAAGTATVDAGSLINRGGTLAAVEDVQANVGRLDNTGGALGSQSASLNVTSTGAIDNAGGKLVAAQDASLTGTSLGNQGGTLSARNLSLNTGSGLLDNTGGTVSVAGTAAIGAGAAVNRGGTLAAVGDVTLKVSSLDNTSGVLGSQTAGLNLDSVGNVVNAGGKLVAAQDATFNAASLNNQGGAVSARGLNLNTGSGTLDNTNGSVSAAAAATIQAGNLVNQGGTVAAAGNLNATVAGL
;
A
#
# COMPACT_ATOMS: atom_id res chain seq x y z
N MET A 1 12.60 24.31 41.31
CA MET A 1 11.80 24.83 40.19
C MET A 1 10.46 24.16 40.25
N ASN A 2 9.40 24.93 40.46
CA ASN A 2 8.07 24.47 40.79
C ASN A 2 7.45 23.65 39.66
N ALA A 3 7.21 22.37 39.90
CA ALA A 3 6.30 21.58 39.11
C ALA A 3 4.86 22.09 39.40
N LYS A 4 4.26 22.76 38.44
CA LYS A 4 2.84 23.13 38.53
C LYS A 4 1.99 21.87 38.37
N CYS A 5 1.27 21.49 39.41
CA CYS A 5 0.30 20.42 39.38
C CYS A 5 -0.96 20.90 38.66
N TYR A 6 -1.38 20.17 37.62
CA TYR A 6 -2.64 20.38 36.92
C TYR A 6 -3.56 19.19 37.13
N ARG A 7 -4.86 19.43 37.30
CA ARG A 7 -5.89 18.40 37.21
C ARG A 7 -6.67 18.55 35.90
N THR A 8 -7.11 17.46 35.35
CA THR A 8 -7.95 17.47 34.16
C THR A 8 -9.42 17.52 34.56
N VAL A 9 -10.18 18.43 33.98
CA VAL A 9 -11.63 18.57 34.17
C VAL A 9 -12.28 18.44 32.77
N PHE A 10 -13.37 17.69 32.71
CA PHE A 10 -14.13 17.55 31.48
C PHE A 10 -14.92 18.80 31.19
N ASN A 11 -14.66 19.45 30.07
CA ASN A 11 -15.38 20.61 29.61
C ASN A 11 -16.52 20.16 28.68
N ALA A 12 -17.73 20.16 29.17
CA ALA A 12 -18.91 19.71 28.44
C ALA A 12 -19.23 20.57 27.19
N ALA A 13 -18.83 21.85 27.18
CA ALA A 13 -19.04 22.72 26.02
C ALA A 13 -18.06 22.48 24.87
N ARG A 14 -16.93 21.83 25.16
CA ARG A 14 -15.88 21.49 24.15
C ARG A 14 -15.69 19.98 23.96
N GLY A 15 -16.41 19.15 24.73
CA GLY A 15 -16.39 17.70 24.62
C GLY A 15 -15.02 17.05 24.92
N MET A 16 -14.13 17.73 25.66
CA MET A 16 -12.77 17.27 25.89
C MET A 16 -12.27 17.55 27.31
N LEU A 17 -11.26 16.80 27.74
CA LEU A 17 -10.57 17.04 29.01
C LEU A 17 -9.61 18.24 28.85
N VAL A 18 -9.72 19.21 29.72
CA VAL A 18 -8.87 20.40 29.75
C VAL A 18 -8.09 20.41 31.07
N ALA A 19 -6.78 20.65 30.99
CA ALA A 19 -5.93 20.84 32.18
C ALA A 19 -6.21 22.20 32.81
N VAL A 20 -6.57 22.21 34.08
CA VAL A 20 -6.82 23.45 34.87
C VAL A 20 -5.93 23.44 36.12
N GLU A 21 -5.54 24.61 36.59
CA GLU A 21 -4.78 24.75 37.84
C GLU A 21 -5.60 24.19 39.01
N GLU A 22 -4.96 23.58 39.96
CA GLU A 22 -5.58 22.88 41.09
C GLU A 22 -6.42 23.81 41.99
N SER A 23 -6.23 25.10 41.88
CA SER A 23 -6.97 26.13 42.65
C SER A 23 -8.26 26.62 42.02
N ALA A 24 -8.62 26.18 40.79
CA ALA A 24 -9.82 26.65 40.10
C ALA A 24 -11.07 26.04 40.71
N ARG A 25 -11.88 26.87 41.39
CA ARG A 25 -13.20 26.53 41.90
C ARG A 25 -14.28 26.82 40.86
N SER A 26 -15.21 25.92 40.69
CA SER A 26 -16.42 26.09 39.89
C SER A 26 -17.34 27.12 40.53
N THR A 27 -17.53 28.27 39.93
CA THR A 27 -18.59 29.19 40.28
C THR A 27 -19.86 28.80 39.52
N GLY A 28 -20.76 28.10 40.20
CA GLY A 28 -22.14 27.92 39.77
C GLY A 28 -23.02 28.88 40.54
N LYS A 29 -23.75 29.72 39.83
CA LYS A 29 -25.12 30.16 40.02
C LYS A 29 -25.32 31.56 39.50
N GLY A 30 -26.36 31.77 38.73
CA GLY A 30 -26.94 33.04 38.40
C GLY A 30 -28.22 32.85 37.60
N ARG A 31 -29.36 33.04 38.31
CA ARG A 31 -30.70 33.17 37.76
C ARG A 31 -30.83 34.48 36.99
N GLY A 32 -31.67 34.49 35.97
CA GLY A 32 -32.35 35.73 35.60
C GLY A 32 -32.79 35.81 34.14
N ALA A 33 -34.03 35.53 33.93
CA ALA A 33 -35.06 36.25 33.18
C ALA A 33 -34.74 36.92 31.83
N GLY A 34 -35.53 36.55 30.85
CA GLY A 34 -36.25 37.55 30.04
C GLY A 34 -35.97 37.64 28.57
N SER A 35 -36.88 37.18 27.78
CA SER A 35 -37.63 37.77 26.69
C SER A 35 -37.31 37.34 25.25
N ARG A 36 -38.36 36.74 24.72
CA ARG A 36 -39.04 36.91 23.41
C ARG A 36 -38.26 36.69 22.09
N ALA A 37 -38.62 35.56 21.47
CA ALA A 37 -39.38 35.43 20.24
C ALA A 37 -38.64 35.61 18.92
N SER A 38 -38.53 34.53 18.20
CA SER A 38 -39.17 34.47 16.87
C SER A 38 -39.24 33.04 16.35
N ARG A 39 -40.37 32.73 15.77
CA ARG A 39 -40.83 31.46 15.24
C ARG A 39 -40.03 31.06 13.99
N ARG A 40 -39.62 29.80 13.88
CA ARG A 40 -39.83 29.02 12.67
C ARG A 40 -40.09 27.57 13.02
N ARG A 41 -41.12 27.04 12.40
CA ARG A 41 -41.72 25.73 12.60
C ARG A 41 -40.76 24.65 12.02
N ALA A 42 -40.50 23.63 12.82
CA ALA A 42 -40.20 22.31 12.34
C ALA A 42 -41.17 21.33 12.99
N SER A 43 -41.95 20.67 12.19
CA SER A 43 -43.00 19.73 12.61
C SER A 43 -42.36 18.50 13.21
N VAL A 44 -42.49 18.32 14.51
CA VAL A 44 -42.22 17.06 15.19
C VAL A 44 -43.55 16.30 15.22
N LEU A 45 -43.65 15.20 14.57
CA LEU A 45 -44.75 14.26 14.66
C LEU A 45 -44.61 13.52 16.01
N MET A 46 -45.34 13.97 17.01
CA MET A 46 -45.57 13.17 18.21
C MET A 46 -46.58 12.09 17.91
N LEU A 47 -46.14 10.84 17.99
CA LEU A 47 -47.03 9.70 18.07
C LEU A 47 -47.45 9.55 19.55
N THR A 48 -48.65 9.98 19.83
CA THR A 48 -49.30 9.80 21.14
C THR A 48 -49.54 8.33 21.40
N ALA A 49 -49.06 7.88 22.55
CA ALA A 49 -49.49 6.61 23.15
C ALA A 49 -50.97 6.67 23.47
N ALA A 50 -51.74 5.92 22.70
CA ALA A 50 -53.14 5.68 23.05
C ALA A 50 -53.24 4.56 24.08
N GLY A 51 -53.93 4.83 25.14
CA GLY A 51 -54.11 3.93 26.26
C GLY A 51 -54.78 2.62 25.91
N ALA A 52 -54.36 1.62 26.61
CA ALA A 52 -54.95 0.28 26.57
C ALA A 52 -56.37 0.32 27.10
N LEU A 53 -57.31 0.25 26.19
CA LEU A 53 -58.66 -0.21 26.51
C LEU A 53 -58.61 -1.73 26.40
N ALA A 54 -58.78 -2.41 27.51
CA ALA A 54 -59.00 -3.83 27.56
C ALA A 54 -60.28 -4.19 26.75
N SER A 55 -60.09 -4.73 25.59
CA SER A 55 -61.13 -5.46 24.85
C SER A 55 -61.17 -6.90 25.36
N PRO A 56 -62.34 -7.51 25.55
CA PRO A 56 -62.43 -8.91 25.95
C PRO A 56 -61.89 -9.82 24.83
N GLY A 57 -61.06 -10.77 25.21
CA GLY A 57 -60.28 -11.63 24.33
C GLY A 57 -61.14 -12.31 23.23
N LEU A 58 -60.88 -11.93 22.01
CA LEU A 58 -60.97 -12.89 20.90
C LEU A 58 -59.86 -13.89 21.13
N HIS A 59 -60.22 -15.10 21.55
CA HIS A 59 -59.34 -16.27 21.49
C HIS A 59 -59.09 -16.54 20.01
N GLY A 60 -58.12 -15.94 19.39
CA GLY A 60 -57.70 -16.26 18.04
C GLY A 60 -57.38 -17.74 17.99
N GLN A 61 -57.96 -18.43 17.03
CA GLN A 61 -57.77 -19.90 16.83
C GLN A 61 -56.28 -20.21 16.80
N SER A 62 -55.79 -20.97 17.80
CA SER A 62 -54.35 -21.22 17.94
C SER A 62 -53.78 -22.13 16.85
N LEU A 63 -54.49 -23.18 16.56
CA LEU A 63 -54.13 -24.17 15.53
C LEU A 63 -55.41 -24.56 14.78
N THR A 64 -55.50 -24.19 13.52
CA THR A 64 -56.66 -24.52 12.66
C THR A 64 -56.17 -25.24 11.42
N VAL A 65 -56.59 -26.49 11.30
CA VAL A 65 -56.27 -27.33 10.15
C VAL A 65 -56.96 -26.80 8.90
N ASP A 66 -56.23 -26.72 7.80
CA ASP A 66 -56.81 -26.38 6.52
C ASP A 66 -57.44 -27.64 5.88
N ARG A 67 -58.76 -27.75 6.03
CA ARG A 67 -59.53 -28.88 5.43
C ARG A 67 -59.75 -28.70 3.94
N GLY A 68 -59.41 -27.53 3.40
CA GLY A 68 -59.50 -27.28 1.94
C GLY A 68 -58.21 -27.65 1.20
N ALA A 69 -57.10 -27.86 1.94
CA ALA A 69 -55.85 -28.27 1.31
C ALA A 69 -55.95 -29.71 0.73
N PRO A 70 -55.28 -30.02 -0.39
CA PRO A 70 -55.31 -31.36 -0.94
C PRO A 70 -54.54 -32.35 -0.09
N GLY A 71 -55.04 -33.59 0.05
CA GLY A 71 -54.35 -34.66 0.78
C GLY A 71 -54.88 -34.91 2.19
N PRO A 72 -54.17 -35.72 2.99
CA PRO A 72 -54.54 -35.98 4.39
C PRO A 72 -54.41 -34.76 5.27
N HIS A 73 -55.26 -34.70 6.28
CA HIS A 73 -55.24 -33.54 7.22
C HIS A 73 -54.81 -33.99 8.62
N PRO A 74 -53.94 -33.23 9.30
CA PRO A 74 -53.56 -33.51 10.68
C PRO A 74 -54.76 -33.32 11.61
N VAL A 75 -54.69 -33.97 12.76
CA VAL A 75 -55.77 -33.85 13.76
C VAL A 75 -55.19 -33.11 14.99
N VAL A 76 -55.83 -32.04 15.39
CA VAL A 76 -55.43 -31.26 16.57
C VAL A 76 -56.31 -31.73 17.74
N GLY A 77 -55.66 -32.29 18.71
CA GLY A 77 -56.26 -32.65 20.03
C GLY A 77 -55.62 -31.83 21.16
N VAL A 78 -55.93 -32.20 22.38
CA VAL A 78 -55.39 -31.53 23.58
C VAL A 78 -54.95 -32.61 24.57
N ALA A 79 -53.80 -32.48 25.15
CA ALA A 79 -53.30 -33.35 26.21
C ALA A 79 -54.05 -33.10 27.53
N ALA A 80 -53.87 -33.97 28.51
CA ALA A 80 -54.51 -33.89 29.81
C ALA A 80 -54.22 -32.56 30.59
N ASN A 81 -53.11 -31.94 30.33
CA ASN A 81 -52.73 -30.69 30.92
C ASN A 81 -53.16 -29.44 30.12
N GLY A 82 -53.94 -29.62 29.05
CA GLY A 82 -54.42 -28.56 28.20
C GLY A 82 -53.47 -28.19 27.04
N THR A 83 -52.30 -28.80 26.92
CA THR A 83 -51.36 -28.51 25.81
C THR A 83 -51.89 -29.09 24.50
N PRO A 84 -51.97 -28.32 23.41
CA PRO A 84 -52.36 -28.81 22.08
C PRO A 84 -51.44 -29.91 21.57
N VAL A 85 -52.01 -30.97 21.02
CA VAL A 85 -51.33 -32.06 20.38
C VAL A 85 -51.79 -32.24 18.95
N VAL A 86 -50.86 -32.14 18.02
CA VAL A 86 -51.09 -32.36 16.62
C VAL A 86 -50.67 -33.78 16.24
N ASN A 87 -51.63 -34.63 15.95
CA ASN A 87 -51.37 -35.88 15.28
C ASN A 87 -51.04 -35.59 13.83
N ILE A 88 -49.75 -35.59 13.47
CA ILE A 88 -49.29 -35.28 12.12
C ILE A 88 -49.70 -36.34 11.13
N ASN A 89 -49.78 -35.96 9.83
CA ASN A 89 -50.09 -36.85 8.75
C ASN A 89 -49.02 -37.96 8.60
N ALA A 90 -49.44 -39.08 8.02
CA ALA A 90 -48.50 -40.14 7.64
C ALA A 90 -47.42 -39.57 6.72
N PRO A 91 -46.13 -39.88 6.96
CA PRO A 91 -45.06 -39.39 6.09
C PRO A 91 -45.12 -40.04 4.70
N SER A 92 -44.69 -39.27 3.69
CA SER A 92 -44.47 -39.78 2.33
C SER A 92 -43.37 -40.84 2.32
N ALA A 93 -43.21 -41.57 1.20
CA ALA A 93 -42.06 -42.49 1.05
C ALA A 93 -40.72 -41.82 1.26
N ALA A 94 -40.63 -40.53 1.01
CA ALA A 94 -39.48 -39.69 1.32
C ALA A 94 -39.33 -39.29 2.81
N GLY A 95 -40.28 -39.73 3.66
CA GLY A 95 -40.23 -39.46 5.11
C GLY A 95 -40.73 -38.06 5.49
N VAL A 96 -41.48 -37.37 4.64
CA VAL A 96 -42.01 -36.02 4.91
C VAL A 96 -43.48 -36.12 5.32
N SER A 97 -43.81 -35.66 6.52
CA SER A 97 -45.20 -35.45 6.97
C SER A 97 -45.61 -34.01 6.66
N ALA A 98 -46.41 -33.79 5.65
CA ALA A 98 -46.93 -32.49 5.26
C ALA A 98 -48.30 -32.23 5.92
N ASN A 99 -48.38 -31.15 6.69
CA ASN A 99 -49.53 -30.75 7.47
C ASN A 99 -49.94 -29.33 7.10
N SER A 100 -51.20 -29.17 6.64
CA SER A 100 -51.72 -27.87 6.20
C SER A 100 -52.64 -27.24 7.23
N PHE A 101 -52.41 -25.96 7.47
CA PHE A 101 -53.16 -25.17 8.44
C PHE A 101 -53.64 -23.85 7.83
N THR A 102 -54.78 -23.35 8.25
CA THR A 102 -55.19 -21.97 8.00
C THR A 102 -54.61 -21.04 9.08
N HIS A 103 -54.41 -21.52 10.32
CA HIS A 103 -53.73 -20.82 11.37
C HIS A 103 -52.81 -21.79 12.12
N TYR A 104 -51.54 -21.40 12.24
CA TYR A 104 -50.58 -22.13 13.03
C TYR A 104 -49.95 -21.18 14.05
N ASN A 105 -50.64 -21.02 15.20
CA ASN A 105 -50.19 -20.18 16.31
C ASN A 105 -49.91 -21.07 17.51
N VAL A 106 -48.76 -20.91 18.11
CA VAL A 106 -48.34 -21.63 19.32
C VAL A 106 -48.40 -20.68 20.49
N GLY A 107 -49.28 -20.88 21.41
CA GLY A 107 -49.40 -20.12 22.65
C GLY A 107 -48.32 -20.46 23.67
N SER A 108 -48.28 -19.76 24.80
CA SER A 108 -47.27 -19.99 25.84
C SER A 108 -47.26 -21.41 26.46
N ALA A 109 -48.35 -22.12 26.35
CA ALA A 109 -48.40 -23.54 26.78
C ALA A 109 -47.67 -24.50 25.82
N GLY A 110 -47.33 -24.03 24.63
CA GLY A 110 -46.65 -24.81 23.60
C GLY A 110 -47.59 -25.67 22.73
N VAL A 111 -47.02 -26.55 21.92
CA VAL A 111 -47.66 -27.54 21.12
C VAL A 111 -46.82 -28.81 21.03
N VAL A 112 -47.45 -29.95 21.01
CA VAL A 112 -46.78 -31.24 20.73
C VAL A 112 -47.12 -31.72 19.33
N LEU A 113 -46.12 -31.99 18.52
CA LEU A 113 -46.20 -32.64 17.23
C LEU A 113 -45.99 -34.15 17.43
N ASN A 114 -47.03 -34.95 17.28
CA ASN A 114 -46.98 -36.33 17.63
C ASN A 114 -46.41 -37.18 16.46
N ASN A 115 -45.11 -37.49 16.60
CA ASN A 115 -44.33 -38.28 15.64
C ASN A 115 -44.06 -39.72 16.12
N SER A 116 -45.00 -40.25 16.84
CA SER A 116 -44.90 -41.63 17.33
C SER A 116 -46.24 -42.38 17.12
N GLY A 117 -46.20 -43.54 16.55
CA GLY A 117 -47.34 -44.46 16.55
C GLY A 117 -47.64 -45.13 17.88
N GLN A 118 -46.75 -44.91 18.86
CA GLN A 118 -46.87 -45.44 20.23
C GLN A 118 -47.01 -44.32 21.24
N ASN A 119 -47.55 -44.64 22.43
CA ASN A 119 -47.61 -43.65 23.48
C ASN A 119 -46.19 -43.13 23.85
N SER A 120 -46.05 -41.82 23.90
CA SER A 120 -44.77 -41.17 24.12
C SER A 120 -44.85 -40.18 25.28
N GLN A 121 -43.81 -40.15 26.08
CA GLN A 121 -43.65 -39.15 27.15
C GLN A 121 -43.06 -37.85 26.52
N THR A 122 -43.65 -36.72 26.83
CA THR A 122 -43.25 -35.39 26.38
C THR A 122 -42.90 -34.53 27.61
N GLN A 123 -42.12 -33.49 27.36
CA GLN A 123 -41.71 -32.55 28.42
C GLN A 123 -42.82 -31.56 28.77
N ILE A 124 -43.62 -31.15 27.78
CA ILE A 124 -44.62 -30.09 27.96
C ILE A 124 -46.06 -30.57 28.09
N ALA A 125 -46.36 -31.80 27.67
CA ALA A 125 -47.72 -32.36 27.68
C ALA A 125 -47.83 -33.67 28.49
N GLY A 126 -46.75 -34.17 29.08
CA GLY A 126 -46.75 -35.47 29.77
C GLY A 126 -46.90 -36.62 28.74
N TRP A 127 -47.70 -37.60 29.08
CA TRP A 127 -47.95 -38.74 28.19
C TRP A 127 -48.91 -38.40 27.07
N VAL A 128 -48.50 -38.60 25.83
CA VAL A 128 -49.32 -38.42 24.62
C VAL A 128 -49.59 -39.78 23.98
N GLN A 129 -50.83 -40.03 23.64
CA GLN A 129 -51.22 -41.23 22.93
C GLN A 129 -50.55 -41.32 21.57
N GLY A 130 -50.29 -42.56 21.09
CA GLY A 130 -49.72 -42.77 19.79
C GLY A 130 -50.56 -42.15 18.67
N ASN A 131 -49.91 -41.58 17.69
CA ASN A 131 -50.53 -40.99 16.51
C ASN A 131 -51.11 -42.14 15.59
N PRO A 132 -52.39 -42.21 15.41
CA PRO A 132 -53.02 -43.33 14.65
C PRO A 132 -52.65 -43.32 13.17
N PHE A 133 -52.14 -42.22 12.62
CA PHE A 133 -51.76 -42.11 11.20
C PHE A 133 -50.37 -42.67 10.91
N LEU A 134 -49.51 -42.89 11.90
CA LEU A 134 -48.10 -43.25 11.68
C LEU A 134 -47.83 -44.76 11.66
N GLY A 135 -48.62 -45.54 12.34
CA GLY A 135 -48.27 -46.97 12.51
C GLY A 135 -46.88 -47.13 13.08
N ASN A 136 -45.99 -47.79 12.36
CA ASN A 136 -44.56 -47.93 12.72
C ASN A 136 -43.65 -46.91 11.98
N ASN A 137 -44.20 -46.01 11.17
CA ASN A 137 -43.43 -45.07 10.33
C ASN A 137 -43.48 -43.68 10.93
N SER A 138 -42.38 -43.23 11.52
CA SER A 138 -42.23 -41.86 11.98
C SER A 138 -41.73 -40.96 10.82
N ALA A 139 -42.08 -39.69 10.85
CA ALA A 139 -41.59 -38.71 9.90
C ALA A 139 -40.14 -38.36 10.21
N ARG A 140 -39.33 -38.19 9.18
CA ARG A 140 -38.00 -37.62 9.26
C ARG A 140 -38.06 -36.08 9.18
N VAL A 141 -39.08 -35.56 8.47
CA VAL A 141 -39.37 -34.13 8.33
C VAL A 141 -40.84 -33.89 8.63
N ILE A 142 -41.15 -32.99 9.53
CA ILE A 142 -42.49 -32.50 9.79
C ILE A 142 -42.63 -31.11 9.20
N LEU A 143 -43.42 -30.99 8.14
CA LEU A 143 -43.71 -29.74 7.49
C LEU A 143 -45.09 -29.25 7.92
N ASN A 144 -45.15 -28.14 8.63
CA ASN A 144 -46.37 -27.44 8.98
C ASN A 144 -46.50 -26.20 8.08
N GLN A 145 -47.37 -26.26 7.10
CA GLN A 145 -47.58 -25.20 6.12
C GLN A 145 -48.86 -24.44 6.42
N VAL A 146 -48.79 -23.12 6.43
CA VAL A 146 -49.96 -22.22 6.53
C VAL A 146 -50.34 -21.77 5.13
N THR A 147 -51.64 -21.98 4.80
CA THR A 147 -52.19 -21.70 3.47
C THR A 147 -52.95 -20.37 3.42
N SER A 148 -53.24 -19.77 4.58
CA SER A 148 -53.97 -18.50 4.68
C SER A 148 -53.03 -17.28 4.61
N GLY A 149 -53.64 -16.08 4.50
CA GLY A 149 -52.92 -14.81 4.56
C GLY A 149 -52.57 -14.32 5.99
N ASN A 150 -52.75 -15.14 7.03
CA ASN A 150 -52.53 -14.73 8.41
C ASN A 150 -51.14 -15.17 8.88
N PRO A 151 -50.33 -14.29 9.50
CA PRO A 151 -49.05 -14.66 10.03
C PRO A 151 -49.18 -15.64 11.21
N SER A 152 -48.17 -16.47 11.42
CA SER A 152 -48.06 -17.37 12.57
C SER A 152 -47.40 -16.69 13.75
N THR A 153 -48.00 -16.80 14.95
CA THR A 153 -47.41 -16.37 16.21
C THR A 153 -46.96 -17.58 17.01
N LEU A 154 -45.66 -17.70 17.27
CA LEU A 154 -45.06 -18.75 18.07
C LEU A 154 -44.61 -18.17 19.40
N ALA A 155 -45.33 -18.42 20.49
CA ALA A 155 -45.08 -17.82 21.80
C ALA A 155 -44.77 -18.86 22.87
N GLY A 156 -44.50 -20.11 22.51
CA GLY A 156 -44.19 -21.18 23.42
C GLY A 156 -43.44 -22.33 22.75
N PRO A 157 -43.14 -23.39 23.52
CA PRO A 157 -42.37 -24.54 23.04
C PRO A 157 -43.19 -25.39 22.03
N THR A 158 -42.45 -25.86 21.02
CA THR A 158 -42.94 -26.89 20.08
C THR A 158 -42.11 -28.13 20.33
N GLU A 159 -42.78 -29.21 20.79
CA GLU A 159 -42.15 -30.47 21.09
C GLU A 159 -42.54 -31.56 20.08
N ILE A 160 -41.56 -32.29 19.59
CA ILE A 160 -41.85 -33.50 18.78
C ILE A 160 -41.88 -34.73 19.70
N ALA A 161 -43.06 -35.34 19.78
CA ALA A 161 -43.21 -36.55 20.59
C ALA A 161 -42.69 -37.76 19.82
N GLY A 162 -42.02 -38.69 20.53
CA GLY A 162 -41.45 -39.90 19.95
C GLY A 162 -40.15 -39.72 19.20
N ASN A 163 -40.07 -40.10 17.95
CA ASN A 163 -38.83 -40.00 17.17
C ASN A 163 -38.53 -38.56 16.76
N ARG A 164 -37.28 -38.18 16.92
CA ARG A 164 -36.78 -36.85 16.48
C ARG A 164 -37.04 -36.67 14.97
N ALA A 165 -37.43 -35.47 14.58
CA ALA A 165 -37.63 -35.12 13.18
C ALA A 165 -37.22 -33.67 12.93
N ASN A 166 -36.84 -33.35 11.72
CA ASN A 166 -36.69 -31.96 11.31
C ASN A 166 -38.05 -31.27 11.25
N LEU A 167 -38.14 -30.09 11.82
CA LEU A 167 -39.38 -29.31 11.84
C LEU A 167 -39.29 -28.15 10.84
N ILE A 168 -40.31 -28.00 10.04
CA ILE A 168 -40.50 -26.86 9.15
C ILE A 168 -41.84 -26.21 9.47
N VAL A 169 -41.80 -24.91 9.76
CA VAL A 169 -42.99 -24.07 9.80
C VAL A 169 -42.93 -23.13 8.62
N ALA A 170 -43.82 -23.32 7.65
CA ALA A 170 -43.87 -22.52 6.42
C ALA A 170 -45.11 -21.64 6.43
N ASN A 171 -44.93 -20.31 6.48
CA ASN A 171 -46.06 -19.39 6.39
C ASN A 171 -45.69 -18.17 5.52
N PRO A 172 -46.18 -18.13 4.26
CA PRO A 172 -45.91 -16.99 3.36
C PRO A 172 -46.38 -15.62 3.87
N ALA A 173 -47.35 -15.55 4.79
CA ALA A 173 -47.82 -14.32 5.41
C ALA A 173 -46.90 -13.77 6.49
N GLY A 174 -45.98 -14.58 7.03
CA GLY A 174 -45.01 -14.20 8.05
C GLY A 174 -45.04 -15.08 9.31
N ILE A 175 -43.97 -14.96 10.10
CA ILE A 175 -43.87 -15.70 11.38
C ILE A 175 -43.38 -14.72 12.44
N ILE A 176 -44.07 -14.65 13.58
CA ILE A 176 -43.73 -13.91 14.74
C ILE A 176 -43.34 -14.87 15.87
N CYS A 177 -42.13 -14.81 16.34
CA CYS A 177 -41.67 -15.60 17.47
C CYS A 177 -41.45 -14.69 18.70
N SER A 178 -42.07 -15.05 19.82
CA SER A 178 -41.94 -14.32 21.07
C SER A 178 -41.91 -15.27 22.25
N GLY A 179 -40.77 -15.95 22.45
CA GLY A 179 -40.56 -17.01 23.42
C GLY A 179 -40.81 -18.42 22.84
N CYS A 180 -40.62 -18.59 21.56
CA CYS A 180 -40.70 -19.90 20.90
C CYS A 180 -39.45 -20.73 21.17
N SER A 181 -39.64 -22.03 21.42
CA SER A 181 -38.57 -23.01 21.60
C SER A 181 -38.94 -24.37 20.98
N PHE A 182 -37.95 -25.22 20.76
CA PHE A 182 -38.12 -26.45 20.02
C PHE A 182 -37.44 -27.62 20.76
N ILE A 183 -38.22 -28.69 20.95
CA ILE A 183 -37.79 -29.85 21.70
C ILE A 183 -37.85 -31.06 20.76
N GLN A 184 -36.80 -31.88 20.76
CA GLN A 184 -36.66 -33.08 19.91
C GLN A 184 -36.58 -32.77 18.41
N ALA A 185 -36.33 -31.54 18.00
CA ALA A 185 -36.17 -31.12 16.64
C ALA A 185 -34.66 -30.84 16.34
N PRO A 186 -33.92 -31.72 15.70
CA PRO A 186 -32.49 -31.53 15.43
C PRO A 186 -32.27 -30.44 14.38
N ARG A 187 -33.29 -30.15 13.56
CA ARG A 187 -33.26 -29.02 12.63
C ARG A 187 -34.66 -28.35 12.64
N VAL A 188 -34.63 -27.05 12.76
CA VAL A 188 -35.84 -26.23 12.72
C VAL A 188 -35.72 -25.25 11.55
N THR A 189 -36.67 -25.27 10.66
CA THR A 189 -36.76 -24.28 9.57
C THR A 189 -38.01 -23.44 9.73
N LEU A 190 -37.85 -22.17 10.02
CA LEU A 190 -38.92 -21.19 9.98
C LEU A 190 -38.81 -20.45 8.65
N THR A 191 -39.90 -20.54 7.84
CA THR A 191 -39.85 -19.97 6.49
C THR A 191 -41.12 -19.27 6.08
N THR A 192 -40.97 -18.21 5.31
CA THR A 192 -42.07 -17.62 4.56
C THR A 192 -42.14 -18.17 3.13
N GLY A 193 -41.31 -19.17 2.82
CA GLY A 193 -41.30 -19.83 1.53
C GLY A 193 -42.35 -20.92 1.39
N THR A 194 -42.80 -21.16 0.16
CA THR A 194 -43.61 -22.30 -0.20
C THR A 194 -42.73 -23.51 -0.49
N PRO A 195 -43.05 -24.69 0.03
CA PRO A 195 -42.24 -25.86 -0.19
C PRO A 195 -42.40 -26.42 -1.61
N ASN A 196 -41.29 -26.83 -2.22
CA ASN A 196 -41.24 -27.53 -3.50
C ASN A 196 -40.70 -28.94 -3.29
N PHE A 197 -41.34 -29.90 -3.93
CA PHE A 197 -40.96 -31.30 -3.84
C PHE A 197 -40.41 -31.82 -5.15
N ASP A 198 -39.47 -32.72 -5.07
CA ASP A 198 -38.98 -33.44 -6.24
C ASP A 198 -39.96 -34.55 -6.67
N ALA A 199 -39.68 -35.22 -7.79
CA ALA A 199 -40.51 -36.30 -8.32
C ALA A 199 -40.62 -37.51 -7.39
N LEU A 200 -39.73 -37.63 -6.41
CA LEU A 200 -39.73 -38.71 -5.40
C LEU A 200 -40.42 -38.28 -4.09
N GLY A 201 -40.92 -37.03 -4.03
CA GLY A 201 -41.59 -36.49 -2.85
C GLY A 201 -40.64 -36.02 -1.75
N ASN A 202 -39.34 -35.86 -2.01
CA ASN A 202 -38.44 -35.19 -1.10
C ASN A 202 -38.65 -33.69 -1.19
N LEU A 203 -38.54 -33.00 -0.06
CA LEU A 203 -38.51 -31.55 -0.07
C LEU A 203 -37.18 -31.08 -0.70
N SER A 204 -37.29 -30.47 -1.89
CA SER A 204 -36.12 -30.02 -2.65
C SER A 204 -35.75 -28.60 -2.32
N SER A 205 -36.69 -27.67 -2.26
CA SER A 205 -36.44 -26.28 -1.99
C SER A 205 -37.64 -25.57 -1.34
N LEU A 206 -37.40 -24.36 -0.87
CA LEU A 206 -38.37 -23.45 -0.30
C LEU A 206 -38.37 -22.16 -1.10
N SER A 207 -39.49 -21.85 -1.81
CA SER A 207 -39.60 -20.64 -2.64
C SER A 207 -40.08 -19.47 -1.79
N VAL A 208 -39.17 -18.65 -1.31
CA VAL A 208 -39.48 -17.44 -0.55
C VAL A 208 -39.69 -16.27 -1.52
N GLN A 209 -40.88 -15.70 -1.55
CA GLN A 209 -41.19 -14.56 -2.41
C GLN A 209 -41.68 -13.34 -1.62
N GLN A 210 -42.20 -13.55 -0.41
CA GLN A 210 -42.78 -12.52 0.44
C GLN A 210 -42.63 -12.89 1.93
N GLY A 211 -43.17 -12.05 2.82
CA GLY A 211 -43.32 -12.33 4.23
C GLY A 211 -42.09 -11.98 5.05
N GLN A 212 -42.32 -11.84 6.34
CA GLN A 212 -41.26 -11.46 7.32
C GLN A 212 -41.24 -12.45 8.48
N ILE A 213 -40.05 -12.73 8.97
CA ILE A 213 -39.88 -13.37 10.27
C ILE A 213 -39.51 -12.28 11.28
N THR A 214 -40.27 -12.22 12.37
CA THR A 214 -40.05 -11.27 13.46
C THR A 214 -39.79 -12.03 14.76
N VAL A 215 -38.71 -11.72 15.46
CA VAL A 215 -38.41 -12.28 16.78
C VAL A 215 -38.45 -11.15 17.80
N ASN A 216 -39.35 -11.24 18.75
CA ASN A 216 -39.59 -10.22 19.78
C ASN A 216 -39.51 -10.82 21.20
N GLY A 217 -39.53 -9.96 22.18
CA GLY A 217 -39.75 -10.31 23.60
C GLY A 217 -38.75 -11.35 24.12
N ALA A 218 -39.28 -12.49 24.56
CA ALA A 218 -38.46 -13.58 25.13
C ALA A 218 -37.60 -14.33 24.08
N GLY A 219 -37.72 -13.97 22.78
CA GLY A 219 -36.84 -14.48 21.75
C GLY A 219 -37.21 -15.84 21.18
N LEU A 220 -36.21 -16.50 20.60
CA LEU A 220 -36.28 -17.79 19.95
C LEU A 220 -35.18 -18.71 20.51
N ASP A 221 -35.56 -19.83 21.09
CA ASP A 221 -34.63 -20.82 21.62
C ASP A 221 -34.67 -22.13 20.81
N ALA A 222 -33.62 -22.34 20.02
CA ALA A 222 -33.35 -23.56 19.26
C ALA A 222 -31.99 -24.15 19.62
N ARG A 223 -31.56 -24.01 20.88
CA ARG A 223 -30.30 -24.62 21.38
C ARG A 223 -30.38 -26.13 21.20
N GLY A 224 -29.34 -26.71 20.64
CA GLY A 224 -29.30 -28.14 20.28
C GLY A 224 -29.93 -28.50 18.94
N ALA A 225 -30.32 -27.48 18.13
CA ALA A 225 -30.85 -27.66 16.78
C ALA A 225 -30.14 -26.74 15.79
N GLN A 226 -30.05 -27.20 14.55
CA GLN A 226 -29.82 -26.31 13.43
C GLN A 226 -31.09 -25.46 13.20
N LEU A 227 -30.94 -24.16 13.19
CA LEU A 227 -32.04 -23.23 12.90
C LEU A 227 -31.82 -22.56 11.55
N ASP A 228 -32.80 -22.72 10.68
CA ASP A 228 -32.88 -22.06 9.38
C ASP A 228 -34.04 -21.04 9.42
N LEU A 229 -33.69 -19.75 9.29
CA LEU A 229 -34.63 -18.66 9.14
C LEU A 229 -34.61 -18.23 7.68
N LEU A 230 -35.71 -18.50 6.98
CA LEU A 230 -35.77 -18.27 5.53
C LEU A 230 -36.99 -17.39 5.21
N SER A 231 -36.76 -16.11 4.96
CA SER A 231 -37.85 -15.17 4.67
C SER A 231 -37.38 -14.01 3.78
N ARG A 232 -38.31 -13.26 3.25
CA ARG A 232 -37.93 -12.10 2.43
C ARG A 232 -37.33 -10.98 3.28
N ALA A 233 -37.79 -10.83 4.55
CA ALA A 233 -37.20 -9.92 5.52
C ALA A 233 -37.21 -10.52 6.92
N MET A 234 -36.32 -10.04 7.79
CA MET A 234 -36.24 -10.47 9.18
C MET A 234 -36.07 -9.26 10.11
N ALA A 235 -36.82 -9.24 11.21
CA ALA A 235 -36.71 -8.26 12.29
C ALA A 235 -36.43 -9.01 13.60
N ILE A 236 -35.25 -8.84 14.15
CA ILE A 236 -34.77 -9.57 15.34
C ILE A 236 -34.66 -8.56 16.49
N ASN A 237 -35.70 -8.47 17.29
CA ASN A 237 -35.79 -7.59 18.47
C ASN A 237 -35.75 -8.37 19.79
N GLY A 238 -35.48 -9.67 19.74
CA GLY A 238 -35.28 -10.56 20.87
C GLY A 238 -34.11 -11.49 20.61
N ALA A 239 -33.70 -12.27 21.61
CA ALA A 239 -32.57 -13.18 21.47
C ALA A 239 -32.95 -14.41 20.64
N VAL A 240 -32.12 -14.76 19.66
CA VAL A 240 -32.18 -16.02 18.89
C VAL A 240 -31.02 -16.91 19.32
N TRP A 241 -31.32 -18.12 19.71
CA TRP A 241 -30.33 -19.13 20.11
C TRP A 241 -30.47 -20.38 19.22
N ALA A 242 -29.37 -20.85 18.68
CA ALA A 242 -29.33 -22.07 17.88
C ALA A 242 -28.01 -22.81 18.05
N GLU A 243 -27.94 -24.11 17.75
CA GLU A 243 -26.67 -24.82 17.63
C GLU A 243 -25.94 -24.40 16.35
N ARG A 244 -26.65 -24.34 15.24
CA ARG A 244 -26.20 -23.79 13.96
C ARG A 244 -27.27 -22.84 13.45
N LEU A 245 -26.87 -21.70 13.00
CA LEU A 245 -27.80 -20.65 12.57
C LEU A 245 -27.58 -20.29 11.10
N ASN A 246 -28.62 -20.50 10.30
CA ASN A 246 -28.71 -19.97 8.95
C ASN A 246 -29.87 -18.98 8.87
N ALA A 247 -29.60 -17.77 8.46
CA ALA A 247 -30.61 -16.77 8.18
C ALA A 247 -30.47 -16.33 6.73
N VAL A 248 -31.42 -16.66 5.90
CA VAL A 248 -31.46 -16.31 4.48
C VAL A 248 -32.63 -15.38 4.25
N ALA A 249 -32.33 -14.14 3.89
CA ALA A 249 -33.33 -13.11 3.60
C ALA A 249 -33.27 -12.69 2.12
N GLY A 250 -34.44 -12.39 1.58
CA GLY A 250 -34.64 -12.00 0.19
C GLY A 250 -35.53 -12.96 -0.56
N ALA A 251 -35.91 -12.60 -1.78
CA ALA A 251 -36.70 -13.47 -2.66
C ALA A 251 -35.81 -14.56 -3.27
N ASN A 252 -35.96 -15.79 -2.78
CA ASN A 252 -35.09 -16.91 -3.10
C ASN A 252 -35.84 -18.24 -3.24
N SER A 253 -35.35 -19.08 -4.11
CA SER A 253 -35.53 -20.53 -4.00
C SER A 253 -34.34 -21.06 -3.17
N VAL A 254 -34.62 -21.52 -1.96
CA VAL A 254 -33.57 -22.00 -1.04
C VAL A 254 -33.58 -23.54 -1.09
N ASP A 255 -32.48 -24.12 -1.48
CA ASP A 255 -32.29 -25.57 -1.45
C ASP A 255 -32.37 -26.07 0.00
N TYR A 256 -33.25 -27.05 0.25
CA TYR A 256 -33.46 -27.50 1.65
C TYR A 256 -32.26 -28.20 2.24
N GLY A 257 -31.48 -28.90 1.45
CA GLY A 257 -30.32 -29.67 1.92
C GLY A 257 -29.17 -28.77 2.35
N SER A 258 -28.74 -27.88 1.46
CA SER A 258 -27.59 -27.03 1.59
C SER A 258 -27.89 -25.63 2.14
N VAL A 259 -29.14 -25.22 2.22
CA VAL A 259 -29.57 -23.85 2.52
C VAL A 259 -28.96 -22.81 1.57
N ALA A 260 -28.65 -23.25 0.34
CA ALA A 260 -28.12 -22.37 -0.70
C ALA A 260 -29.28 -21.64 -1.39
N PRO A 261 -29.27 -20.30 -1.39
CA PRO A 261 -30.28 -19.50 -2.06
C PRO A 261 -29.97 -19.31 -3.54
N THR A 262 -31.01 -19.44 -4.37
CA THR A 262 -31.01 -18.96 -5.75
C THR A 262 -32.04 -17.85 -5.86
N ALA A 263 -31.65 -16.68 -6.30
CA ALA A 263 -32.52 -15.52 -6.38
C ALA A 263 -33.69 -15.78 -7.34
N ILE A 264 -34.91 -15.42 -6.92
CA ILE A 264 -36.14 -15.47 -7.73
C ILE A 264 -36.84 -14.10 -7.65
N ALA A 265 -37.88 -13.93 -8.45
CA ALA A 265 -38.69 -12.71 -8.36
C ALA A 265 -39.50 -12.70 -7.05
N GLY A 266 -39.43 -11.61 -6.31
CA GLY A 266 -40.27 -11.36 -5.14
C GLY A 266 -41.68 -10.88 -5.55
N THR A 267 -42.65 -11.10 -4.68
CA THR A 267 -44.03 -10.58 -4.84
C THR A 267 -44.26 -9.39 -3.92
N GLY A 268 -44.96 -8.37 -4.42
CA GLY A 268 -45.21 -7.12 -3.69
C GLY A 268 -44.00 -6.21 -3.56
N PRO A 269 -44.09 -5.10 -2.77
CA PRO A 269 -43.02 -4.15 -2.61
C PRO A 269 -41.81 -4.78 -1.92
N ALA A 270 -40.59 -4.37 -2.31
CA ALA A 270 -39.37 -4.80 -1.65
C ALA A 270 -39.35 -4.30 -0.19
N PRO A 271 -38.87 -5.10 0.77
CA PRO A 271 -38.65 -4.63 2.13
C PRO A 271 -37.54 -3.57 2.15
N GLN A 272 -37.47 -2.78 3.22
CA GLN A 272 -36.44 -1.75 3.36
C GLN A 272 -35.08 -2.35 3.79
N VAL A 273 -35.09 -3.41 4.59
CA VAL A 273 -33.93 -4.10 5.12
C VAL A 273 -34.16 -5.61 5.00
N ALA A 274 -33.14 -6.35 4.62
CA ALA A 274 -33.20 -7.81 4.53
C ALA A 274 -33.23 -8.45 5.91
N ILE A 275 -32.27 -8.09 6.78
CA ILE A 275 -32.14 -8.56 8.16
C ILE A 275 -31.86 -7.35 9.07
N ASP A 276 -32.74 -7.09 10.01
CA ASP A 276 -32.58 -6.06 11.02
C ASP A 276 -32.45 -6.73 12.40
N VAL A 277 -31.24 -6.70 12.98
CA VAL A 277 -30.99 -7.08 14.36
C VAL A 277 -31.03 -5.81 15.20
N GLY A 278 -32.19 -5.54 15.77
CA GLY A 278 -32.43 -4.35 16.58
C GLY A 278 -31.51 -4.28 17.82
N GLN A 279 -31.48 -3.14 18.50
CA GLN A 279 -30.59 -2.91 19.64
C GLN A 279 -30.82 -3.91 20.79
N LEU A 280 -32.04 -4.37 20.99
CA LEU A 280 -32.41 -5.41 21.97
C LEU A 280 -32.32 -6.82 21.41
N GLY A 281 -32.15 -6.95 20.08
CA GLY A 281 -32.01 -8.20 19.38
C GLY A 281 -30.63 -8.81 19.56
N SER A 282 -30.61 -10.15 19.49
CA SER A 282 -29.34 -10.88 19.45
C SER A 282 -29.51 -12.18 18.69
N MET A 283 -28.46 -12.64 18.02
CA MET A 283 -28.45 -13.91 17.33
C MET A 283 -27.19 -14.69 17.75
N PHE A 284 -27.40 -15.83 18.35
CA PHE A 284 -26.33 -16.69 18.88
C PHE A 284 -26.39 -18.07 18.23
N GLY A 285 -25.39 -18.40 17.43
CA GLY A 285 -25.15 -19.76 16.96
C GLY A 285 -24.12 -20.46 17.87
N GLY A 286 -24.45 -21.60 18.41
CA GLY A 286 -23.48 -22.44 19.12
C GLY A 286 -22.29 -22.80 18.24
N GLY A 287 -22.57 -23.23 16.99
CA GLY A 287 -21.57 -23.52 15.96
C GLY A 287 -21.49 -22.44 14.87
N ALA A 288 -21.49 -22.86 13.61
CA ALA A 288 -21.45 -21.94 12.48
C ALA A 288 -22.71 -21.08 12.39
N THR A 289 -22.53 -19.81 12.13
CA THR A 289 -23.59 -18.82 11.93
C THR A 289 -23.48 -18.21 10.55
N ARG A 290 -24.57 -18.28 9.78
CA ARG A 290 -24.61 -17.79 8.38
C ARG A 290 -25.80 -16.87 8.18
N LEU A 291 -25.56 -15.65 7.79
CA LEU A 291 -26.58 -14.68 7.41
C LEU A 291 -26.39 -14.28 5.94
N ILE A 292 -27.47 -14.37 5.17
CA ILE A 292 -27.45 -14.07 3.74
C ILE A 292 -28.61 -13.16 3.39
N GLY A 293 -28.30 -11.98 2.86
CA GLY A 293 -29.24 -11.08 2.22
C GLY A 293 -29.05 -11.13 0.69
N THR A 294 -29.95 -11.74 -0.04
CA THR A 294 -29.76 -11.98 -1.47
C THR A 294 -30.37 -10.93 -2.38
N GLU A 295 -31.37 -10.21 -1.91
CA GLU A 295 -32.10 -9.25 -2.71
C GLU A 295 -31.27 -7.97 -2.87
N ARG A 296 -31.11 -7.51 -4.11
CA ARG A 296 -30.24 -6.39 -4.45
C ARG A 296 -30.70 -5.09 -3.77
N GLY A 297 -29.77 -4.41 -3.12
CA GLY A 297 -30.01 -3.15 -2.43
C GLY A 297 -30.63 -3.29 -1.04
N LEU A 298 -30.99 -4.51 -0.62
CA LEU A 298 -31.49 -4.75 0.73
C LEU A 298 -30.34 -5.11 1.66
N GLY A 299 -30.12 -4.27 2.66
CA GLY A 299 -29.02 -4.37 3.61
C GLY A 299 -29.30 -5.28 4.80
N VAL A 300 -28.29 -5.45 5.61
CA VAL A 300 -28.34 -6.08 6.94
C VAL A 300 -27.92 -5.05 7.99
N ASN A 301 -28.80 -4.84 8.98
CA ASN A 301 -28.55 -3.94 10.08
C ASN A 301 -28.32 -4.71 11.38
N ILE A 302 -27.21 -4.45 12.07
CA ILE A 302 -26.85 -5.09 13.34
C ILE A 302 -26.75 -4.00 14.44
N GLY A 303 -27.83 -3.86 15.19
CA GLY A 303 -27.89 -2.98 16.35
C GLY A 303 -27.61 -3.68 17.67
N GLY A 304 -27.79 -5.00 17.70
CA GLY A 304 -27.57 -5.87 18.87
C GLY A 304 -26.36 -6.78 18.71
N ASN A 305 -26.43 -7.98 19.29
CA ASN A 305 -25.34 -8.94 19.25
C ASN A 305 -25.60 -10.01 18.17
N LEU A 306 -24.59 -10.28 17.36
CA LEU A 306 -24.55 -11.40 16.42
C LEU A 306 -23.31 -12.22 16.74
N ALA A 307 -23.46 -13.48 17.15
CA ALA A 307 -22.33 -14.28 17.57
C ALA A 307 -22.41 -15.75 17.11
N ALA A 308 -21.30 -16.27 16.64
CA ALA A 308 -21.02 -17.69 16.53
C ALA A 308 -20.13 -18.11 17.69
N LEU A 309 -20.67 -18.89 18.65
CA LEU A 309 -20.04 -19.12 19.94
C LEU A 309 -18.87 -20.12 19.89
N THR A 310 -18.88 -21.06 18.94
CA THR A 310 -17.79 -22.04 18.76
C THR A 310 -17.35 -22.18 17.32
N GLY A 311 -18.09 -21.62 16.34
CA GLY A 311 -17.84 -21.76 14.91
C GLY A 311 -17.50 -20.46 14.22
N ARG A 312 -17.51 -20.53 12.89
CA ARG A 312 -17.32 -19.35 12.03
C ARG A 312 -18.62 -18.57 11.84
N LEU A 313 -18.48 -17.31 11.50
CA LEU A 313 -19.60 -16.46 11.15
C LEU A 313 -19.43 -15.93 9.74
N ASP A 314 -20.44 -16.21 8.91
CA ASP A 314 -20.52 -15.71 7.54
C ASP A 314 -21.73 -14.79 7.39
N LEU A 315 -21.50 -13.56 7.04
CA LEU A 315 -22.53 -12.58 6.73
C LEU A 315 -22.37 -12.10 5.30
N SER A 316 -23.35 -12.31 4.47
CA SER A 316 -23.33 -11.81 3.10
C SER A 316 -24.63 -11.07 2.77
N ALA A 317 -24.50 -9.94 2.08
CA ALA A 317 -25.64 -9.17 1.63
C ALA A 317 -25.42 -8.58 0.24
N ASN A 318 -26.48 -8.54 -0.57
CA ASN A 318 -26.49 -7.82 -1.84
C ASN A 318 -26.89 -6.34 -1.68
N GLY A 319 -27.09 -5.88 -0.46
CA GLY A 319 -27.21 -4.51 -0.01
C GLY A 319 -26.21 -4.20 1.10
N ASP A 320 -26.32 -3.06 1.73
CA ASP A 320 -25.35 -2.58 2.70
C ASP A 320 -25.42 -3.34 4.03
N VAL A 321 -24.28 -3.60 4.65
CA VAL A 321 -24.20 -4.11 6.01
C VAL A 321 -23.85 -2.94 6.94
N THR A 322 -24.71 -2.69 7.92
CA THR A 322 -24.51 -1.64 8.93
C THR A 322 -24.45 -2.25 10.33
N ILE A 323 -23.34 -2.06 11.01
CA ILE A 323 -23.19 -2.38 12.42
C ILE A 323 -23.22 -1.06 13.19
N THR A 324 -24.28 -0.85 13.97
CA THR A 324 -24.49 0.41 14.71
C THR A 324 -23.52 0.52 15.92
N PRO A 325 -23.43 1.66 16.61
CA PRO A 325 -22.52 1.81 17.76
C PRO A 325 -22.73 0.79 18.90
N THR A 326 -23.95 0.28 19.03
CA THR A 326 -24.27 -0.76 20.02
C THR A 326 -24.09 -2.17 19.49
N GLY A 327 -24.00 -2.32 18.17
CA GLY A 327 -23.88 -3.61 17.47
C GLY A 327 -22.56 -4.30 17.74
N ARG A 328 -22.64 -5.62 17.93
CA ARG A 328 -21.46 -6.47 18.12
C ARG A 328 -21.57 -7.69 17.22
N VAL A 329 -20.55 -7.95 16.42
CA VAL A 329 -20.44 -9.14 15.59
C VAL A 329 -19.24 -9.95 16.06
N GLN A 330 -19.48 -11.16 16.53
CA GLN A 330 -18.46 -11.97 17.17
C GLN A 330 -18.45 -13.39 16.61
N SER A 331 -17.28 -13.98 16.52
CA SER A 331 -17.10 -15.37 16.14
C SER A 331 -16.05 -16.01 17.04
N ALA A 332 -16.18 -17.29 17.35
CA ALA A 332 -15.12 -18.04 18.01
C ALA A 332 -14.07 -18.59 17.04
N ALA A 333 -14.35 -18.55 15.74
CA ALA A 333 -13.44 -18.92 14.67
C ALA A 333 -13.40 -17.78 13.64
N ASP A 334 -13.23 -18.08 12.36
CA ASP A 334 -13.19 -17.04 11.34
C ASP A 334 -14.52 -16.29 11.20
N LEU A 335 -14.44 -15.03 10.80
CA LEU A 335 -15.54 -14.14 10.57
C LEU A 335 -15.44 -13.54 9.17
N ALA A 336 -16.48 -13.73 8.36
CA ALA A 336 -16.54 -13.20 7.01
C ALA A 336 -17.77 -12.30 6.83
N ILE A 337 -17.56 -11.11 6.25
CA ILE A 337 -18.62 -10.19 5.84
C ILE A 337 -18.43 -9.85 4.37
N ALA A 338 -19.49 -10.03 3.58
CA ALA A 338 -19.48 -9.70 2.16
C ALA A 338 -20.70 -8.87 1.81
N ALA A 339 -20.48 -7.63 1.38
CA ALA A 339 -21.54 -6.72 0.98
C ALA A 339 -21.00 -5.62 0.06
N PRO A 340 -21.87 -4.95 -0.75
CA PRO A 340 -21.44 -3.77 -1.50
C PRO A 340 -20.80 -2.70 -0.62
N ASN A 341 -21.43 -2.39 0.52
CA ASN A 341 -20.89 -1.47 1.53
C ASN A 341 -21.01 -2.11 2.92
N VAL A 342 -19.96 -1.96 3.72
CA VAL A 342 -19.93 -2.37 5.13
C VAL A 342 -19.64 -1.15 5.99
N THR A 343 -20.59 -0.77 6.82
CA THR A 343 -20.42 0.33 7.78
C THR A 343 -20.35 -0.25 9.18
N ASN A 344 -19.19 -0.17 9.81
CA ASN A 344 -19.00 -0.60 11.19
C ASN A 344 -18.81 0.60 12.12
N GLN A 345 -19.80 0.85 12.96
CA GLN A 345 -19.72 1.82 14.05
C GLN A 345 -19.60 1.15 15.43
N GLY A 346 -19.82 -0.16 15.46
CA GLY A 346 -19.78 -1.00 16.65
C GLY A 346 -18.48 -1.83 16.76
N ALA A 347 -18.62 -3.11 17.07
CA ALA A 347 -17.47 -3.98 17.25
C ALA A 347 -17.62 -5.28 16.43
N ILE A 348 -16.57 -5.59 15.68
CA ILE A 348 -16.35 -6.88 15.02
C ILE A 348 -15.16 -7.52 15.72
N SER A 349 -15.32 -8.73 16.25
CA SER A 349 -14.24 -9.41 16.95
C SER A 349 -14.26 -10.92 16.80
N THR A 350 -13.07 -11.52 16.67
CA THR A 350 -12.88 -12.98 16.64
C THR A 350 -11.46 -13.34 17.09
N PRO A 351 -11.26 -14.48 17.77
CA PRO A 351 -9.93 -15.05 17.91
C PRO A 351 -9.36 -15.63 16.61
N GLY A 352 -10.20 -15.92 15.60
CA GLY A 352 -9.80 -16.36 14.27
C GLY A 352 -9.46 -15.20 13.34
N ASN A 353 -9.75 -15.34 12.06
CA ASN A 353 -9.54 -14.35 11.03
C ASN A 353 -10.81 -13.53 10.75
N VAL A 354 -10.64 -12.27 10.39
CA VAL A 354 -11.72 -11.43 9.86
C VAL A 354 -11.49 -11.21 8.36
N SER A 355 -12.53 -11.45 7.58
CA SER A 355 -12.55 -11.12 6.15
C SER A 355 -13.75 -10.24 5.85
N ILE A 356 -13.51 -9.07 5.26
CA ILE A 356 -14.58 -8.16 4.83
C ILE A 356 -14.40 -7.87 3.35
N SER A 357 -15.45 -8.10 2.57
CA SER A 357 -15.48 -7.74 1.15
C SER A 357 -16.58 -6.73 0.86
N GLY A 358 -16.20 -5.62 0.26
CA GLY A 358 -17.05 -4.46 -0.06
C GLY A 358 -16.45 -3.13 0.37
N SER A 359 -17.04 -2.03 -0.06
CA SER A 359 -16.65 -0.72 0.45
C SER A 359 -16.85 -0.68 1.96
N THR A 360 -15.79 -0.40 2.70
CA THR A 360 -15.82 -0.52 4.17
C THR A 360 -15.60 0.83 4.84
N ALA A 361 -16.50 1.19 5.74
CA ALA A 361 -16.36 2.33 6.63
C ALA A 361 -16.34 1.85 8.09
N ASN A 362 -15.20 1.95 8.75
CA ASN A 362 -15.02 1.56 10.14
C ASN A 362 -14.79 2.78 11.03
N THR A 363 -15.74 3.07 11.89
CA THR A 363 -15.60 4.07 12.98
C THR A 363 -15.53 3.40 14.35
N GLY A 364 -15.87 2.13 14.41
CA GLY A 364 -15.79 1.28 15.61
C GLY A 364 -14.51 0.46 15.65
N SER A 365 -14.64 -0.82 15.97
CA SER A 365 -13.49 -1.72 16.05
C SER A 365 -13.69 -2.97 15.17
N VAL A 366 -12.62 -3.38 14.50
CA VAL A 366 -12.48 -4.67 13.83
C VAL A 366 -11.22 -5.33 14.39
N VAL A 367 -11.39 -6.39 15.16
CA VAL A 367 -10.30 -7.03 15.92
C VAL A 367 -10.31 -8.53 15.66
N ALA A 368 -9.16 -9.05 15.28
CA ALA A 368 -8.92 -10.48 15.10
C ALA A 368 -7.74 -10.97 15.93
N GLY A 369 -7.87 -12.12 16.54
CA GLY A 369 -6.70 -12.84 17.07
C GLY A 369 -5.80 -13.37 15.96
N GLY A 370 -6.37 -13.73 14.82
CA GLY A 370 -5.68 -14.04 13.57
C GLY A 370 -5.53 -12.81 12.66
N ASN A 371 -5.73 -13.03 11.37
CA ASN A 371 -5.58 -12.00 10.34
C ASN A 371 -6.87 -11.19 10.14
N VAL A 372 -6.70 -9.95 9.70
CA VAL A 372 -7.80 -9.12 9.18
C VAL A 372 -7.55 -8.84 7.69
N ALA A 373 -8.48 -9.24 6.85
CA ALA A 373 -8.45 -8.94 5.42
C ALA A 373 -9.70 -8.13 5.05
N ILE A 374 -9.51 -6.95 4.51
CA ILE A 374 -10.60 -6.10 4.02
C ILE A 374 -10.32 -5.77 2.56
N ALA A 375 -11.28 -6.10 1.70
CA ALA A 375 -11.16 -5.86 0.26
C ALA A 375 -12.43 -5.21 -0.29
N GLY A 376 -12.27 -4.18 -1.12
CA GLY A 376 -13.42 -3.51 -1.74
C GLY A 376 -13.07 -2.27 -2.54
N PRO A 377 -14.05 -1.59 -3.07
CA PRO A 377 -13.81 -0.34 -3.80
C PRO A 377 -13.14 0.76 -2.96
N GLN A 378 -13.56 0.92 -1.72
CA GLN A 378 -13.03 1.93 -0.78
C GLN A 378 -13.00 1.37 0.63
N ILE A 379 -12.00 1.79 1.41
CA ILE A 379 -11.88 1.45 2.82
C ILE A 379 -11.60 2.73 3.60
N THR A 380 -12.44 3.01 4.58
CA THR A 380 -12.25 4.15 5.51
C THR A 380 -12.22 3.62 6.93
N ASN A 381 -11.17 3.93 7.66
CA ASN A 381 -11.02 3.60 9.07
C ASN A 381 -10.77 4.87 9.88
N THR A 382 -11.66 5.20 10.80
CA THR A 382 -11.46 6.22 11.84
C THR A 382 -11.49 5.60 13.24
N GLY A 383 -11.80 4.31 13.32
CA GLY A 383 -11.75 3.51 14.53
C GLY A 383 -10.46 2.66 14.62
N THR A 384 -10.61 1.42 15.02
CA THR A 384 -9.49 0.48 15.16
C THR A 384 -9.68 -0.71 14.23
N ILE A 385 -8.63 -1.10 13.53
CA ILE A 385 -8.51 -2.39 12.84
C ILE A 385 -7.27 -3.07 13.42
N GLY A 386 -7.45 -4.25 14.00
CA GLY A 386 -6.38 -4.97 14.69
C GLY A 386 -6.35 -6.45 14.36
N ALA A 387 -5.16 -6.97 14.05
CA ALA A 387 -4.87 -8.38 13.81
C ALA A 387 -3.81 -8.89 14.78
N GLY A 388 -3.97 -10.10 15.29
CA GLY A 388 -3.13 -10.61 16.37
C GLY A 388 -3.38 -9.91 17.70
N VAL A 389 -4.57 -9.36 17.90
CA VAL A 389 -4.94 -8.48 19.01
C VAL A 389 -5.96 -9.18 19.90
N ASP A 390 -5.77 -9.09 21.20
CA ASP A 390 -6.75 -9.61 22.15
C ASP A 390 -7.96 -8.67 22.32
N ALA A 391 -8.94 -9.11 23.07
CA ALA A 391 -10.17 -8.36 23.31
C ALA A 391 -9.96 -7.00 24.03
N ASN A 392 -8.79 -6.80 24.65
CA ASN A 392 -8.42 -5.57 25.36
C ASN A 392 -7.58 -4.62 24.48
N GLY A 393 -7.34 -4.99 23.22
CA GLY A 393 -6.54 -4.20 22.30
C GLY A 393 -5.02 -4.44 22.40
N GLY A 394 -4.59 -5.43 23.19
CA GLY A 394 -3.19 -5.83 23.31
C GLY A 394 -2.75 -6.71 22.16
N VAL A 395 -1.62 -6.39 21.54
CA VAL A 395 -1.02 -7.25 20.51
C VAL A 395 -0.36 -8.44 21.19
N THR A 396 -0.96 -9.61 21.11
CA THR A 396 -0.56 -10.81 21.84
C THR A 396 -0.18 -11.98 20.95
N GLN A 397 -0.65 -12.01 19.72
CA GLN A 397 -0.47 -13.11 18.77
C GLN A 397 0.08 -12.61 17.44
N ALA A 398 0.49 -13.54 16.59
CA ALA A 398 0.79 -13.27 15.21
C ALA A 398 -0.52 -13.08 14.42
N GLY A 399 -0.64 -12.00 13.71
CA GLY A 399 -1.77 -11.71 12.84
C GLY A 399 -1.47 -10.50 11.96
N SER A 400 -1.88 -10.57 10.72
CA SER A 400 -1.61 -9.54 9.71
C SER A 400 -2.89 -8.83 9.30
N VAL A 401 -2.79 -7.53 9.04
CA VAL A 401 -3.84 -6.72 8.43
C VAL A 401 -3.58 -6.58 6.94
N ALA A 402 -4.55 -6.94 6.12
CA ALA A 402 -4.52 -6.74 4.68
C ALA A 402 -5.71 -5.87 4.25
N LEU A 403 -5.43 -4.68 3.75
CA LEU A 403 -6.45 -3.78 3.21
C LEU A 403 -6.23 -3.62 1.70
N ASN A 404 -7.20 -4.06 0.92
CA ASN A 404 -7.13 -4.02 -0.54
C ASN A 404 -8.31 -3.22 -1.11
N ALA A 405 -8.03 -2.03 -1.62
CA ALA A 405 -9.05 -1.20 -2.23
C ALA A 405 -8.73 -0.88 -3.69
N ALA A 406 -9.72 -1.02 -4.56
CA ALA A 406 -9.58 -0.54 -5.93
C ALA A 406 -9.43 0.99 -5.99
N GLY A 407 -10.10 1.71 -5.11
CA GLY A 407 -10.03 3.15 -4.94
C GLY A 407 -9.13 3.56 -3.76
N THR A 408 -9.69 4.17 -2.76
CA THR A 408 -8.93 4.77 -1.66
C THR A 408 -9.02 3.93 -0.38
N VAL A 409 -7.88 3.77 0.30
CA VAL A 409 -7.83 3.40 1.72
C VAL A 409 -7.56 4.65 2.54
N ARG A 410 -8.47 4.97 3.44
CA ARG A 410 -8.36 6.08 4.40
C ARG A 410 -8.23 5.55 5.82
N ASN A 411 -7.17 5.92 6.52
CA ASN A 411 -6.98 5.53 7.92
C ASN A 411 -6.71 6.74 8.82
N GLY A 412 -7.76 7.38 9.29
CA GLY A 412 -7.67 8.38 10.35
C GLY A 412 -7.69 7.80 11.78
N GLY A 413 -7.81 6.49 11.89
CA GLY A 413 -7.83 5.74 13.16
C GLY A 413 -6.55 4.94 13.39
N SER A 414 -6.68 3.73 13.90
CA SER A 414 -5.57 2.86 14.25
C SER A 414 -5.59 1.56 13.44
N LEU A 415 -4.45 1.20 12.85
CA LEU A 415 -4.17 -0.12 12.31
C LEU A 415 -3.11 -0.78 13.20
N LEU A 416 -3.40 -1.95 13.70
CA LEU A 416 -2.53 -2.72 14.60
C LEU A 416 -2.34 -4.13 14.08
N ALA A 417 -1.10 -4.63 14.05
CA ALA A 417 -0.84 -6.00 13.66
C ALA A 417 0.24 -6.67 14.52
N GLY A 418 0.00 -7.90 14.88
CA GLY A 418 0.99 -8.77 15.53
C GLY A 418 2.08 -9.23 14.58
N GLN A 419 1.83 -9.18 13.27
CA GLN A 419 2.79 -9.39 12.19
C GLN A 419 2.77 -8.20 11.24
N ASP A 420 2.21 -8.35 10.08
CA ASP A 420 2.35 -7.41 8.99
C ASP A 420 1.07 -6.59 8.76
N ILE A 421 1.26 -5.39 8.26
CA ILE A 421 0.17 -4.58 7.70
C ILE A 421 0.45 -4.35 6.22
N GLY A 422 -0.40 -4.89 5.37
CA GLY A 422 -0.39 -4.66 3.94
C GLY A 422 -1.59 -3.81 3.53
N VAL A 423 -1.33 -2.69 2.88
CA VAL A 423 -2.37 -1.85 2.29
C VAL A 423 -2.08 -1.70 0.80
N SER A 424 -3.04 -2.11 -0.02
CA SER A 424 -2.98 -1.97 -1.47
C SER A 424 -4.21 -1.21 -1.96
N ALA A 425 -4.00 -0.10 -2.65
CA ALA A 425 -5.11 0.76 -3.05
C ALA A 425 -4.82 1.61 -4.30
N GLY A 426 -5.87 2.22 -4.86
CA GLY A 426 -5.72 3.30 -5.82
C GLY A 426 -5.00 4.50 -5.19
N SER A 427 -5.39 4.87 -3.95
CA SER A 427 -4.68 5.84 -3.11
C SER A 427 -4.79 5.47 -1.63
N ILE A 428 -3.80 5.87 -0.84
CA ILE A 428 -3.76 5.59 0.60
C ILE A 428 -3.66 6.93 1.34
N ASP A 429 -4.51 7.13 2.34
CA ASP A 429 -4.48 8.26 3.23
C ASP A 429 -4.48 7.76 4.68
N THR A 430 -3.33 7.84 5.35
CA THR A 430 -3.20 7.53 6.77
C THR A 430 -3.09 8.78 7.64
N GLY A 431 -3.42 9.95 7.09
CA GLY A 431 -3.24 11.24 7.75
C GLY A 431 -3.85 11.30 9.15
N ASN A 432 -3.04 11.71 10.12
CA ASN A 432 -3.35 11.75 11.56
C ASN A 432 -3.72 10.40 12.20
N GLY A 433 -3.69 9.31 11.45
CA GLY A 433 -3.91 7.95 11.97
C GLY A 433 -2.61 7.30 12.46
N SER A 434 -2.77 6.12 13.02
CA SER A 434 -1.63 5.28 13.43
C SER A 434 -1.64 3.96 12.66
N VAL A 435 -0.44 3.51 12.28
CA VAL A 435 -0.21 2.21 11.66
C VAL A 435 0.94 1.55 12.40
N ASN A 436 0.66 0.49 13.12
CA ASN A 436 1.64 -0.15 13.98
C ASN A 436 1.65 -1.66 13.77
N ALA A 437 2.78 -2.18 13.30
CA ALA A 437 2.99 -3.60 13.07
C ALA A 437 4.25 -4.09 13.81
N ARG A 438 4.19 -5.30 14.36
CA ARG A 438 5.41 -5.95 14.86
C ARG A 438 6.29 -6.48 13.74
N GLY A 439 5.70 -6.83 12.61
CA GLY A 439 6.35 -7.23 11.38
C GLY A 439 6.50 -6.07 10.40
N ALA A 440 6.20 -6.30 9.14
CA ALA A 440 6.31 -5.31 8.08
C ALA A 440 5.04 -4.45 7.95
N VAL A 441 5.23 -3.18 7.60
CA VAL A 441 4.18 -2.35 7.01
C VAL A 441 4.48 -2.15 5.53
N THR A 442 3.54 -2.56 4.69
CA THR A 442 3.62 -2.36 3.24
C THR A 442 2.43 -1.53 2.78
N LEU A 443 2.71 -0.35 2.24
CA LEU A 443 1.71 0.54 1.65
C LEU A 443 1.95 0.62 0.15
N THR A 444 1.03 0.11 -0.64
CA THR A 444 1.14 0.10 -2.10
C THR A 444 -0.06 0.82 -2.68
N ALA A 445 0.17 1.97 -3.28
CA ALA A 445 -0.85 2.74 -3.96
C ALA A 445 -0.53 2.91 -5.44
N ALA A 446 -1.54 2.79 -6.28
CA ALA A 446 -1.44 3.15 -7.69
C ALA A 446 -1.29 4.68 -7.88
N GLY A 447 -1.85 5.47 -6.98
CA GLY A 447 -1.74 6.91 -6.86
C GLY A 447 -0.94 7.33 -5.62
N ASP A 448 -1.49 8.26 -4.88
CA ASP A 448 -0.81 8.88 -3.74
C ASP A 448 -0.90 8.06 -2.45
N VAL A 449 0.13 8.18 -1.63
CA VAL A 449 0.14 7.79 -0.23
C VAL A 449 0.30 9.05 0.62
N SER A 450 -0.69 9.35 1.45
CA SER A 450 -0.64 10.42 2.45
C SER A 450 -0.45 9.80 3.83
N SER A 451 0.62 10.18 4.49
CA SER A 451 0.89 9.89 5.91
C SER A 451 1.11 11.19 6.70
N ARG A 452 0.48 12.28 6.25
CA ARG A 452 0.59 13.61 6.86
C ARG A 452 0.11 13.59 8.31
N GLY A 453 1.00 13.93 9.24
CA GLY A 453 0.72 13.88 10.68
C GLY A 453 0.48 12.47 11.25
N ALA A 454 0.61 11.44 10.44
CA ALA A 454 0.43 10.06 10.88
C ALA A 454 1.66 9.50 11.61
N ALA A 455 1.42 8.47 12.40
CA ALA A 455 2.48 7.66 13.01
C ALA A 455 2.44 6.25 12.42
N VAL A 456 3.49 5.87 11.69
CA VAL A 456 3.68 4.51 11.18
C VAL A 456 4.90 3.92 11.85
N SER A 457 4.74 2.78 12.49
CA SER A 457 5.83 2.08 13.17
C SER A 457 5.78 0.58 12.89
N ALA A 458 6.90 0.01 12.49
CA ALA A 458 6.99 -1.42 12.17
C ALA A 458 8.41 -1.96 12.32
N ASN A 459 8.55 -3.28 12.21
CA ASN A 459 9.87 -3.89 12.06
C ASN A 459 10.49 -3.46 10.73
N SER A 460 9.75 -3.56 9.63
CA SER A 460 10.15 -3.01 8.32
C SER A 460 9.01 -2.19 7.72
N VAL A 461 9.35 -1.15 6.96
CA VAL A 461 8.37 -0.31 6.27
C VAL A 461 8.69 -0.28 4.79
N ALA A 462 7.71 -0.64 3.98
CA ALA A 462 7.78 -0.55 2.52
C ALA A 462 6.60 0.28 2.00
N ILE A 463 6.91 1.36 1.30
CA ILE A 463 5.89 2.22 0.70
C ILE A 463 6.13 2.33 -0.79
N GLN A 464 5.12 1.99 -1.56
CA GLN A 464 5.13 2.16 -3.00
C GLN A 464 3.93 3.03 -3.39
N ALA A 465 4.19 4.29 -3.60
CA ALA A 465 3.20 5.22 -4.14
C ALA A 465 3.39 5.40 -5.64
N GLY A 466 2.35 5.17 -6.40
CA GLY A 466 2.30 5.48 -7.79
C GLY A 466 2.26 6.97 -8.08
N GLY A 467 1.95 7.80 -7.13
CA GLY A 467 1.97 9.26 -7.12
C GLY A 467 2.90 9.80 -6.04
N THR A 468 2.37 10.63 -5.20
CA THR A 468 3.08 11.29 -4.12
C THR A 468 3.01 10.46 -2.84
N LEU A 469 4.14 10.32 -2.14
CA LEU A 469 4.14 10.08 -0.71
C LEU A 469 4.20 11.42 0.01
N ASP A 470 3.12 11.80 0.68
CA ASP A 470 3.06 12.99 1.53
C ASP A 470 3.16 12.59 3.02
N ASN A 471 4.35 12.77 3.60
CA ASN A 471 4.63 12.55 5.01
C ASN A 471 4.87 13.88 5.76
N ALA A 472 4.29 14.98 5.31
CA ALA A 472 4.48 16.26 5.98
C ALA A 472 4.02 16.19 7.45
N ALA A 473 4.92 16.53 8.38
CA ALA A 473 4.73 16.43 9.83
C ALA A 473 4.36 15.01 10.33
N GLY A 474 4.43 13.99 9.48
CA GLY A 474 4.20 12.58 9.85
C GLY A 474 5.48 11.90 10.34
N SER A 475 5.33 10.73 10.92
CA SER A 475 6.44 9.91 11.41
C SER A 475 6.32 8.49 10.87
N LEU A 476 7.24 8.12 10.00
CA LEU A 476 7.40 6.76 9.51
C LEU A 476 8.66 6.19 10.14
N TRP A 477 8.52 5.13 10.93
CA TRP A 477 9.60 4.53 11.68
C TRP A 477 9.68 3.02 11.48
N SER A 478 10.89 2.53 11.31
CA SER A 478 11.18 1.10 11.16
C SER A 478 12.32 0.67 12.09
N THR A 479 12.22 -0.53 12.68
CA THR A 479 13.28 -1.08 13.53
C THR A 479 14.34 -1.85 12.75
N THR A 480 14.08 -2.22 11.51
CA THR A 480 15.08 -2.88 10.65
C THR A 480 15.42 -2.02 9.43
N GLY A 481 14.51 -1.87 8.49
CA GLY A 481 14.78 -1.10 7.28
C GLY A 481 13.52 -0.50 6.68
N MET A 482 13.70 0.55 5.88
CA MET A 482 12.62 1.26 5.22
C MET A 482 12.88 1.35 3.71
N GLN A 483 11.84 1.04 2.94
CA GLN A 483 11.84 1.22 1.49
C GLN A 483 10.68 2.14 1.10
N VAL A 484 10.99 3.19 0.37
CA VAL A 484 10.01 4.15 -0.14
C VAL A 484 10.19 4.28 -1.64
N GLY A 485 9.16 3.92 -2.39
CA GLY A 485 9.03 4.17 -3.81
C GLY A 485 7.88 5.15 -4.05
N ALA A 486 8.13 6.28 -4.68
CA ALA A 486 7.11 7.26 -5.02
C ALA A 486 7.53 8.10 -6.22
N GLN A 487 6.54 8.72 -6.88
CA GLN A 487 6.84 9.75 -7.83
C GLN A 487 7.42 10.97 -7.13
N ARG A 488 6.80 11.36 -6.08
CA ARG A 488 7.22 12.47 -5.25
C ARG A 488 7.16 12.08 -3.79
N VAL A 489 8.21 12.37 -3.04
CA VAL A 489 8.23 12.26 -1.60
C VAL A 489 8.21 13.65 -0.99
N VAL A 490 7.22 13.95 -0.18
CA VAL A 490 7.10 15.16 0.63
C VAL A 490 7.24 14.78 2.10
N ASN A 491 8.35 15.20 2.73
CA ASN A 491 8.66 14.92 4.14
C ASN A 491 8.90 16.21 4.92
N GLN A 492 8.16 17.26 4.59
CA GLN A 492 8.32 18.57 5.23
C GLN A 492 8.01 18.52 6.73
N GLY A 493 9.01 18.78 7.55
CA GLY A 493 8.90 18.65 9.00
C GLY A 493 8.58 17.24 9.50
N GLY A 494 8.56 16.25 8.62
CA GLY A 494 8.28 14.85 8.93
C GLY A 494 9.52 14.02 9.21
N LEU A 495 9.30 12.77 9.60
CA LEU A 495 10.35 11.77 9.84
C LEU A 495 10.14 10.55 8.93
N LEU A 496 11.15 10.23 8.15
CA LEU A 496 11.34 8.93 7.52
C LEU A 496 12.56 8.28 8.16
N GLY A 497 12.37 7.37 9.08
CA GLY A 497 13.46 6.84 9.89
C GLY A 497 13.46 5.32 10.03
N ALA A 498 14.65 4.76 10.10
CA ALA A 498 14.83 3.37 10.46
C ALA A 498 16.02 3.18 11.40
N VAL A 499 16.01 2.09 12.15
CA VAL A 499 17.23 1.63 12.84
C VAL A 499 18.23 1.11 11.81
N GLY A 500 17.80 0.27 10.89
CA GLY A 500 18.61 -0.23 9.78
C GLY A 500 18.54 0.66 8.53
N ASP A 501 18.63 0.06 7.36
CA ASP A 501 18.74 0.79 6.10
C ASP A 501 17.45 1.53 5.72
N VAL A 502 17.60 2.72 5.15
CA VAL A 502 16.52 3.50 4.55
C VAL A 502 16.80 3.68 3.05
N ALA A 503 15.87 3.25 2.23
CA ALA A 503 15.92 3.42 0.78
C ALA A 503 14.70 4.22 0.32
N VAL A 504 14.95 5.34 -0.36
CA VAL A 504 13.94 6.19 -0.97
C VAL A 504 14.18 6.26 -2.46
N THR A 505 13.21 5.82 -3.25
CA THR A 505 13.23 5.93 -4.71
C THR A 505 12.06 6.81 -5.15
N ALA A 506 12.37 7.94 -5.74
CA ALA A 506 11.34 8.93 -6.07
C ALA A 506 11.61 9.72 -7.34
N GLY A 507 10.55 10.31 -7.91
CA GLY A 507 10.69 11.34 -8.93
C GLY A 507 11.27 12.63 -8.35
N SER A 508 10.86 13.02 -7.14
CA SER A 508 11.43 14.13 -6.38
C SER A 508 11.26 13.91 -4.89
N VAL A 509 12.16 14.51 -4.09
CA VAL A 509 12.12 14.43 -2.63
C VAL A 509 12.13 15.85 -2.05
N ASP A 510 11.17 16.17 -1.22
CA ASP A 510 11.11 17.40 -0.43
C ASP A 510 11.17 17.04 1.05
N ASN A 511 12.37 17.19 1.62
CA ASN A 511 12.68 16.98 3.03
C ASN A 511 12.90 18.30 3.79
N SER A 512 12.32 19.41 3.32
CA SER A 512 12.50 20.71 3.97
C SER A 512 12.08 20.66 5.44
N ALA A 513 12.97 21.03 6.34
CA ALA A 513 12.82 20.95 7.79
C ALA A 513 12.49 19.53 8.33
N GLY A 514 12.45 18.50 7.47
CA GLY A 514 12.19 17.12 7.84
C GLY A 514 13.46 16.32 8.14
N THR A 515 13.28 15.07 8.49
CA THR A 515 14.38 14.13 8.70
C THR A 515 14.16 12.86 7.91
N ILE A 516 15.14 12.47 7.10
CA ILE A 516 15.22 11.14 6.51
C ILE A 516 16.51 10.51 7.03
N GLY A 517 16.41 9.37 7.71
CA GLY A 517 17.60 8.83 8.31
C GLY A 517 17.55 7.40 8.80
N SER A 518 18.77 6.86 8.95
CA SER A 518 19.04 5.55 9.52
C SER A 518 19.89 5.68 10.77
N GLN A 519 19.51 4.97 11.85
CA GLN A 519 20.27 5.02 13.11
C GLN A 519 21.54 4.17 13.09
N THR A 520 21.52 3.01 12.47
CA THR A 520 22.66 2.08 12.44
C THR A 520 23.06 1.62 11.05
N GLY A 521 22.18 1.79 10.06
CA GLY A 521 22.36 1.36 8.69
C GLY A 521 22.68 2.50 7.73
N ARG A 522 22.27 2.32 6.50
CA ARG A 522 22.50 3.20 5.35
C ARG A 522 21.27 4.00 5.01
N LEU A 523 21.47 5.14 4.37
CA LEU A 523 20.43 5.92 3.72
C LEU A 523 20.68 5.97 2.21
N ASN A 524 19.77 5.46 1.44
CA ASN A 524 19.80 5.57 -0.02
C ASN A 524 18.59 6.37 -0.50
N VAL A 525 18.83 7.55 -1.05
CA VAL A 525 17.81 8.38 -1.71
C VAL A 525 18.10 8.42 -3.20
N ASN A 526 17.26 7.78 -3.96
CA ASN A 526 17.34 7.75 -5.40
C ASN A 526 16.15 8.51 -6.00
N SER A 527 16.43 9.73 -6.42
CA SER A 527 15.43 10.63 -7.02
C SER A 527 15.76 10.86 -8.50
N THR A 528 14.74 10.83 -9.35
CA THR A 528 14.90 11.23 -10.75
C THR A 528 14.73 12.73 -10.95
N GLY A 529 14.27 13.44 -9.95
CA GLY A 529 14.15 14.89 -9.89
C GLY A 529 14.96 15.47 -8.74
N ALA A 530 14.50 16.60 -8.23
CA ALA A 530 15.18 17.35 -7.18
C ALA A 530 15.04 16.68 -5.80
N ILE A 531 16.07 16.80 -4.99
CA ILE A 531 16.06 16.56 -3.55
C ILE A 531 16.17 17.91 -2.85
N ALA A 532 15.10 18.33 -2.17
CA ALA A 532 15.09 19.52 -1.34
C ALA A 532 15.30 19.11 0.14
N ASN A 533 16.30 19.66 0.80
CA ASN A 533 16.63 19.43 2.20
C ASN A 533 16.89 20.73 2.95
N ALA A 534 16.24 21.82 2.56
CA ALA A 534 16.44 23.12 3.21
C ALA A 534 16.05 23.05 4.70
N GLY A 535 16.98 23.31 5.59
CA GLY A 535 16.80 23.17 7.04
C GLY A 535 16.51 21.73 7.51
N GLY A 536 16.48 20.75 6.61
CA GLY A 536 16.19 19.34 6.91
C GLY A 536 17.45 18.52 7.22
N LYS A 537 17.26 17.24 7.50
CA LYS A 537 18.34 16.31 7.83
C LYS A 537 18.24 15.05 6.96
N LEU A 538 19.34 14.70 6.30
CA LEU A 538 19.57 13.42 5.65
C LEU A 538 20.73 12.73 6.36
N VAL A 539 20.43 11.74 7.18
CA VAL A 539 21.43 11.21 8.12
C VAL A 539 21.44 9.68 8.16
N ALA A 540 22.64 9.13 8.23
CA ALA A 540 22.84 7.70 8.47
C ALA A 540 24.08 7.44 9.31
N ALA A 541 24.04 6.42 10.16
CA ALA A 541 25.22 5.99 10.90
C ALA A 541 26.24 5.33 9.98
N GLN A 542 25.79 4.73 8.89
CA GLN A 542 26.65 4.12 7.88
C GLN A 542 26.75 5.01 6.64
N ASP A 543 26.36 4.52 5.52
CA ASP A 543 26.51 5.20 4.25
C ASP A 543 25.24 5.97 3.88
N VAL A 544 25.42 7.17 3.32
CA VAL A 544 24.35 7.92 2.64
C VAL A 544 24.65 7.95 1.16
N SER A 545 23.68 7.53 0.37
CA SER A 545 23.69 7.63 -1.08
C SER A 545 22.51 8.49 -1.54
N LEU A 546 22.82 9.63 -2.14
CA LEU A 546 21.81 10.53 -2.71
C LEU A 546 22.01 10.63 -4.21
N THR A 547 20.96 10.28 -4.93
CA THR A 547 20.91 10.40 -6.40
C THR A 547 19.70 11.24 -6.78
N GLY A 548 19.90 12.29 -7.57
CA GLY A 548 18.82 13.17 -7.99
C GLY A 548 19.25 14.19 -9.03
N THR A 549 18.30 15.01 -9.49
CA THR A 549 18.61 16.08 -10.46
C THR A 549 19.16 17.33 -9.79
N SER A 550 18.92 17.50 -8.51
CA SER A 550 19.48 18.57 -7.71
C SER A 550 19.37 18.24 -6.22
N LEU A 551 20.22 18.83 -5.41
CA LEU A 551 20.14 18.79 -3.95
C LEU A 551 20.15 20.21 -3.40
N GLY A 552 19.04 20.65 -2.82
CA GLY A 552 18.98 21.90 -2.04
C GLY A 552 19.17 21.59 -0.54
N ASN A 553 20.34 21.93 0.00
CA ASN A 553 20.68 21.69 1.41
C ASN A 553 20.94 23.03 2.16
N GLN A 554 20.26 24.09 1.76
CA GLN A 554 20.45 25.41 2.38
C GLN A 554 20.10 25.36 3.87
N GLY A 555 21.08 25.62 4.71
CA GLY A 555 20.94 25.50 6.18
C GLY A 555 20.63 24.09 6.68
N GLY A 556 20.58 23.10 5.78
CA GLY A 556 20.28 21.70 6.11
C GLY A 556 21.53 20.90 6.48
N THR A 557 21.31 19.65 6.86
CA THR A 557 22.38 18.73 7.26
C THR A 557 22.29 17.44 6.44
N VAL A 558 23.41 17.03 5.84
CA VAL A 558 23.64 15.69 5.32
C VAL A 558 24.79 15.08 6.08
N SER A 559 24.59 13.97 6.78
CA SER A 559 25.63 13.35 7.62
C SER A 559 25.61 11.84 7.54
N ALA A 560 26.79 11.24 7.38
CA ALA A 560 26.97 9.80 7.26
C ALA A 560 28.35 9.34 7.73
N ARG A 561 28.52 8.00 7.84
CA ARG A 561 29.88 7.44 7.88
C ARG A 561 30.55 7.62 6.51
N ASN A 562 29.94 7.10 5.45
CA ASN A 562 30.33 7.38 4.09
C ASN A 562 29.18 8.03 3.33
N LEU A 563 29.52 8.95 2.44
CA LEU A 563 28.57 9.77 1.73
C LEU A 563 28.79 9.66 0.21
N SER A 564 27.73 9.34 -0.51
CA SER A 564 27.68 9.41 -1.96
C SER A 564 26.52 10.31 -2.39
N ILE A 565 26.81 11.43 -2.99
CA ILE A 565 25.79 12.32 -3.56
C ILE A 565 26.01 12.44 -5.07
N ASN A 566 24.99 12.13 -5.83
CA ASN A 566 25.02 12.26 -7.28
C ASN A 566 23.76 12.98 -7.76
N THR A 567 23.91 14.24 -8.15
CA THR A 567 22.82 15.02 -8.73
C THR A 567 22.87 15.08 -10.26
N GLY A 568 23.79 14.28 -10.83
CA GLY A 568 23.96 14.33 -12.27
C GLY A 568 24.34 15.74 -12.74
N THR A 569 23.60 16.38 -13.58
CA THR A 569 23.86 17.75 -14.05
C THR A 569 23.18 18.81 -13.22
N GLY A 570 22.38 18.43 -12.27
CA GLY A 570 21.72 19.40 -11.42
C GLY A 570 22.66 20.03 -10.39
N ALA A 571 22.13 20.97 -9.66
CA ALA A 571 22.88 21.65 -8.65
C ALA A 571 22.78 20.99 -7.28
N ILE A 572 23.86 21.04 -6.53
CA ILE A 572 23.87 20.92 -5.07
C ILE A 572 24.03 22.34 -4.53
N ASP A 573 23.08 22.79 -3.72
CA ASP A 573 23.17 24.05 -2.98
C ASP A 573 23.26 23.76 -1.49
N ASN A 574 24.47 23.90 -0.96
CA ASN A 574 24.81 23.77 0.46
C ASN A 574 25.08 25.13 1.12
N THR A 575 24.47 26.19 0.62
CA THR A 575 24.65 27.55 1.19
C THR A 575 24.29 27.55 2.68
N GLY A 576 25.27 27.85 3.53
CA GLY A 576 25.10 27.85 4.98
C GLY A 576 24.78 26.45 5.58
N GLY A 577 24.73 25.42 4.76
CA GLY A 577 24.42 24.05 5.18
C GLY A 577 25.66 23.24 5.57
N THR A 578 25.40 22.04 6.07
CA THR A 578 26.46 21.09 6.48
C THR A 578 26.30 19.77 5.76
N VAL A 579 27.35 19.34 5.07
CA VAL A 579 27.52 18.01 4.52
C VAL A 579 28.73 17.39 5.21
N SER A 580 28.52 16.32 5.97
CA SER A 580 29.59 15.73 6.77
C SER A 580 29.64 14.21 6.65
N ALA A 581 30.84 13.65 6.50
CA ALA A 581 31.08 12.22 6.54
C ALA A 581 32.14 11.88 7.59
N ALA A 582 31.86 10.89 8.45
CA ALA A 582 32.85 10.36 9.39
C ALA A 582 33.87 9.44 8.69
N GLY A 583 33.58 8.95 7.52
CA GLY A 583 34.45 8.21 6.61
C GLY A 583 34.61 8.98 5.29
N THR A 584 34.11 8.42 4.21
CA THR A 584 34.31 8.98 2.87
C THR A 584 33.11 9.75 2.36
N ALA A 585 33.35 10.76 1.52
CA ALA A 585 32.30 11.50 0.81
C ALA A 585 32.58 11.50 -0.69
N ALA A 586 31.61 10.99 -1.47
CA ALA A 586 31.60 11.00 -2.93
C ALA A 586 30.43 11.86 -3.43
N ILE A 587 30.72 12.92 -4.18
CA ILE A 587 29.73 13.87 -4.64
C ILE A 587 29.82 14.06 -6.15
N GLY A 588 28.70 13.78 -6.85
CA GLY A 588 28.51 14.06 -8.25
C GLY A 588 27.43 15.13 -8.46
N ALA A 589 27.78 16.27 -9.11
CA ALA A 589 26.83 17.35 -9.32
C ALA A 589 27.17 18.21 -10.53
N GLY A 590 26.15 18.85 -11.16
CA GLY A 590 26.38 19.85 -12.21
C GLY A 590 26.83 21.19 -11.67
N ALA A 591 26.32 21.54 -10.50
CA ALA A 591 26.79 22.70 -9.77
C ALA A 591 26.79 22.38 -8.28
N LEU A 592 27.88 22.65 -7.62
CA LEU A 592 27.95 22.62 -6.17
C LEU A 592 28.14 24.03 -5.66
N VAL A 593 27.18 24.52 -4.90
CA VAL A 593 27.25 25.80 -4.22
C VAL A 593 27.45 25.52 -2.73
N ASN A 594 28.59 25.94 -2.15
CA ASN A 594 28.96 25.78 -0.74
C ASN A 594 29.29 27.11 -0.10
N ARG A 595 28.58 28.19 -0.49
CA ARG A 595 28.84 29.55 0.04
C ARG A 595 28.63 29.62 1.55
N GLY A 596 29.69 29.88 2.30
CA GLY A 596 29.62 29.88 3.75
C GLY A 596 29.22 28.56 4.38
N GLY A 597 29.07 27.51 3.59
CA GLY A 597 28.71 26.17 4.04
C GLY A 597 29.92 25.32 4.38
N THR A 598 29.65 24.18 5.01
CA THR A 598 30.69 23.18 5.33
C THR A 598 30.39 21.88 4.59
N LEU A 599 31.37 21.38 3.86
CA LEU A 599 31.38 20.06 3.29
C LEU A 599 32.65 19.35 3.73
N ALA A 600 32.55 18.45 4.69
CA ALA A 600 33.74 17.85 5.30
C ALA A 600 33.56 16.33 5.46
N ALA A 601 34.65 15.60 5.20
CA ALA A 601 34.78 14.21 5.60
C ALA A 601 36.01 13.98 6.46
N VAL A 602 35.94 12.99 7.34
CA VAL A 602 37.13 12.54 8.05
C VAL A 602 38.04 11.76 7.09
N GLY A 603 37.44 10.86 6.30
CA GLY A 603 38.12 10.12 5.23
C GLY A 603 38.14 10.87 3.90
N ASP A 604 38.25 10.12 2.81
CA ASP A 604 38.37 10.69 1.48
C ASP A 604 37.11 11.47 1.05
N VAL A 605 37.34 12.64 0.43
CA VAL A 605 36.31 13.43 -0.25
C VAL A 605 36.51 13.33 -1.75
N ALA A 606 35.55 12.79 -2.44
CA ALA A 606 35.51 12.71 -3.89
C ALA A 606 34.34 13.55 -4.42
N LEU A 607 34.67 14.59 -5.15
CA LEU A 607 33.69 15.49 -5.76
C LEU A 607 33.78 15.39 -7.28
N LYS A 608 32.62 15.28 -7.90
CA LYS A 608 32.48 15.34 -9.34
C LYS A 608 31.36 16.32 -9.69
N VAL A 609 31.74 17.53 -10.03
CA VAL A 609 30.80 18.62 -10.23
C VAL A 609 30.99 19.31 -11.58
N GLY A 610 29.93 19.88 -12.10
CA GLY A 610 30.00 20.71 -13.28
C GLY A 610 30.66 22.08 -12.98
N ARG A 611 30.38 22.61 -11.83
CA ARG A 611 31.00 23.82 -11.25
C ARG A 611 30.92 23.77 -9.74
N LEU A 612 31.89 24.40 -9.08
CA LEU A 612 31.89 24.55 -7.63
C LEU A 612 31.98 26.04 -7.28
N ASP A 613 31.09 26.49 -6.41
CA ASP A 613 31.20 27.78 -5.73
C ASP A 613 31.40 27.52 -4.23
N ASN A 614 32.66 27.62 -3.79
CA ASN A 614 33.07 27.48 -2.40
C ASN A 614 33.48 28.85 -1.78
N THR A 615 32.88 29.92 -2.31
CA THR A 615 33.20 31.25 -1.78
C THR A 615 32.98 31.32 -0.27
N SER A 616 34.02 31.62 0.47
CA SER A 616 34.03 31.66 1.96
C SER A 616 33.59 30.35 2.63
N GLY A 617 33.36 29.26 1.86
CA GLY A 617 32.98 27.94 2.39
C GLY A 617 34.19 27.11 2.79
N ALA A 618 33.96 26.05 3.54
CA ALA A 618 34.98 25.06 3.87
C ALA A 618 34.60 23.72 3.23
N LEU A 619 35.53 23.16 2.45
CA LEU A 619 35.38 21.90 1.79
C LEU A 619 36.65 21.08 1.94
N GLY A 620 36.58 19.91 2.51
CA GLY A 620 37.75 19.08 2.60
C GLY A 620 37.66 17.79 3.41
N SER A 621 38.79 17.09 3.42
CA SER A 621 39.02 15.87 4.20
C SER A 621 39.94 16.15 5.37
N GLN A 622 39.61 15.63 6.55
CA GLN A 622 40.37 15.88 7.80
C GLN A 622 41.60 14.96 7.94
N THR A 623 41.51 13.73 7.48
CA THR A 623 42.57 12.72 7.65
C THR A 623 42.98 12.02 6.36
N ALA A 624 42.25 12.18 5.28
CA ALA A 624 42.47 11.45 4.02
C ALA A 624 42.51 12.40 2.82
N GLY A 625 42.16 11.90 1.62
CA GLY A 625 42.25 12.61 0.37
C GLY A 625 41.05 13.49 0.03
N LEU A 626 41.23 14.43 -0.89
CA LEU A 626 40.16 15.18 -1.57
C LEU A 626 40.27 14.97 -3.06
N LYS A 627 39.22 14.44 -3.64
CA LYS A 627 39.06 14.32 -5.08
C LYS A 627 37.92 15.20 -5.57
N LEU A 628 38.26 16.30 -6.22
CA LEU A 628 37.32 17.23 -6.83
C LEU A 628 37.40 17.15 -8.32
N ASP A 629 36.30 16.77 -8.95
CA ASP A 629 36.15 16.73 -10.40
C ASP A 629 35.03 17.70 -10.80
N SER A 630 35.39 18.87 -11.30
CA SER A 630 34.46 19.87 -11.79
C SER A 630 34.59 20.01 -13.31
N ALA A 631 33.51 19.89 -14.03
CA ALA A 631 33.50 20.06 -15.48
C ALA A 631 33.55 21.53 -15.88
N GLY A 632 32.99 22.38 -15.07
CA GLY A 632 33.02 23.85 -15.26
C GLY A 632 33.88 24.52 -14.21
N ASP A 633 33.45 25.72 -13.89
CA ASP A 633 34.21 26.61 -13.02
C ASP A 633 34.22 26.15 -11.56
N VAL A 634 35.33 26.24 -10.94
CA VAL A 634 35.51 26.14 -9.49
C VAL A 634 35.88 27.52 -8.96
N VAL A 635 35.02 28.08 -8.13
CA VAL A 635 35.28 29.32 -7.39
C VAL A 635 35.53 28.97 -5.93
N ASN A 636 36.71 29.26 -5.46
CA ASN A 636 37.15 29.09 -4.09
C ASN A 636 37.63 30.42 -3.47
N ALA A 637 37.05 31.53 -3.94
CA ALA A 637 37.49 32.86 -3.46
C ALA A 637 37.29 33.02 -1.94
N GLY A 638 38.37 33.21 -1.19
CA GLY A 638 38.33 33.27 0.26
C GLY A 638 37.91 31.97 0.96
N GLY A 639 37.60 30.93 0.21
CA GLY A 639 37.18 29.61 0.72
C GLY A 639 38.37 28.69 0.98
N LYS A 640 38.07 27.53 1.55
CA LYS A 640 39.09 26.51 1.86
C LYS A 640 38.73 25.19 1.14
N LEU A 641 39.67 24.67 0.37
CA LEU A 641 39.67 23.32 -0.15
C LEU A 641 40.83 22.58 0.50
N VAL A 642 40.53 21.65 1.40
CA VAL A 642 41.59 21.07 2.27
C VAL A 642 41.47 19.55 2.30
N ALA A 643 42.62 18.88 2.15
CA ALA A 643 42.74 17.46 2.41
C ALA A 643 44.00 17.20 3.25
N ALA A 644 43.88 16.31 4.23
CA ALA A 644 45.05 15.91 5.03
C ALA A 644 46.00 15.02 4.23
N GLN A 645 45.47 14.31 3.24
CA GLN A 645 46.24 13.41 2.36
C GLN A 645 46.25 13.94 0.91
N ASP A 646 45.88 13.11 -0.06
CA ASP A 646 45.99 13.47 -1.45
C ASP A 646 44.74 14.24 -1.93
N ALA A 647 44.97 15.30 -2.72
CA ALA A 647 43.87 16.01 -3.37
C ALA A 647 44.06 16.04 -4.89
N SER A 648 42.98 15.67 -5.61
CA SER A 648 42.90 15.80 -7.06
C SER A 648 41.70 16.69 -7.41
N ILE A 649 41.96 17.81 -8.06
CA ILE A 649 41.00 18.82 -8.44
C ILE A 649 41.08 19.02 -9.93
N ALA A 650 40.00 18.79 -10.65
CA ALA A 650 39.86 19.00 -12.07
C ALA A 650 38.66 19.89 -12.39
N ALA A 651 38.86 20.90 -13.25
CA ALA A 651 37.83 21.89 -13.56
C ALA A 651 38.03 22.59 -14.92
N ALA A 652 36.93 23.11 -15.52
CA ALA A 652 37.06 23.97 -16.71
C ALA A 652 37.79 25.27 -16.39
N SER A 653 37.54 25.84 -15.23
CA SER A 653 38.35 26.91 -14.63
C SER A 653 38.34 26.79 -13.12
N LEU A 654 39.38 27.19 -12.46
CA LEU A 654 39.47 27.29 -11.01
C LEU A 654 39.82 28.71 -10.61
N ASN A 655 38.91 29.39 -9.92
CA ASN A 655 39.15 30.67 -9.28
C ASN A 655 39.31 30.44 -7.76
N SER A 656 40.54 30.48 -7.27
CA SER A 656 40.91 30.38 -5.86
C SER A 656 41.51 31.67 -5.33
N GLN A 657 41.05 32.81 -5.86
CA GLN A 657 41.58 34.13 -5.43
C GLN A 657 41.41 34.35 -3.90
N GLY A 658 42.49 34.53 -3.21
CA GLY A 658 42.50 34.68 -1.75
C GLY A 658 42.04 33.46 -0.99
N GLY A 659 41.71 32.36 -1.68
CA GLY A 659 41.30 31.09 -1.08
C GLY A 659 42.48 30.20 -0.76
N MET A 660 42.17 29.06 -0.10
CA MET A 660 43.17 28.08 0.27
C MET A 660 42.80 26.73 -0.39
N VAL A 661 43.79 26.10 -1.02
CA VAL A 661 43.78 24.71 -1.46
C VAL A 661 44.97 24.03 -0.81
N SER A 662 44.72 23.03 0.04
CA SER A 662 45.78 22.37 0.79
C SER A 662 45.58 20.85 0.81
N ALA A 663 46.63 20.09 0.52
CA ALA A 663 46.65 18.64 0.62
C ALA A 663 48.07 18.11 0.85
N ARG A 664 48.16 16.81 1.19
CA ARG A 664 49.47 16.14 1.17
C ARG A 664 49.95 15.99 -0.29
N ASN A 665 49.17 15.31 -1.16
CA ASN A 665 49.44 15.28 -2.59
C ASN A 665 48.26 15.92 -3.34
N LEU A 666 48.55 16.76 -4.31
CA LEU A 666 47.56 17.55 -5.00
C LEU A 666 47.66 17.37 -6.53
N ARG A 667 46.55 17.02 -7.17
CA ARG A 667 46.40 17.07 -8.62
C ARG A 667 45.32 18.11 -8.99
N LEU A 668 45.70 19.08 -9.78
CA LEU A 668 44.83 20.07 -10.40
C LEU A 668 44.81 19.87 -11.92
N ASP A 669 43.64 19.61 -12.53
CA ASP A 669 43.47 19.45 -13.96
C ASP A 669 42.52 20.54 -14.46
N GLY A 670 43.09 21.49 -15.16
CA GLY A 670 42.34 22.64 -15.71
C GLY A 670 41.74 22.43 -17.09
N ARG A 671 42.00 21.29 -17.69
CA ARG A 671 41.32 20.87 -18.96
C ARG A 671 41.38 21.86 -20.10
N GLY A 672 42.48 22.50 -20.31
CA GLY A 672 42.58 23.55 -21.31
C GLY A 672 41.91 24.89 -20.88
N GLY A 673 41.18 24.89 -19.76
CA GLY A 673 40.64 26.10 -19.14
C GLY A 673 41.60 26.83 -18.20
N THR A 674 41.14 27.84 -17.45
CA THR A 674 41.95 28.68 -16.56
C THR A 674 41.81 28.25 -15.09
N ILE A 675 42.92 28.08 -14.40
CA ILE A 675 43.02 28.03 -12.95
C ILE A 675 43.58 29.33 -12.48
N ASP A 676 42.85 30.09 -11.63
CA ASP A 676 43.24 31.34 -11.05
C ASP A 676 43.41 31.21 -9.54
N ASN A 677 44.67 31.26 -9.09
CA ASN A 677 45.10 31.26 -7.70
C ASN A 677 45.68 32.64 -7.28
N THR A 678 45.23 33.71 -7.90
CA THR A 678 45.69 35.03 -7.60
C THR A 678 45.57 35.32 -6.09
N LYS A 679 46.68 35.58 -5.42
CA LYS A 679 46.76 35.82 -3.94
C LYS A 679 46.19 34.69 -3.08
N GLY A 680 45.87 33.57 -3.67
CA GLY A 680 45.42 32.36 -2.97
C GLY A 680 46.59 31.50 -2.53
N THR A 681 46.30 30.47 -1.74
CA THR A 681 47.29 29.48 -1.30
C THR A 681 46.90 28.11 -1.75
N VAL A 682 47.69 27.48 -2.56
CA VAL A 682 47.62 26.06 -2.92
C VAL A 682 48.85 25.37 -2.35
N SER A 683 48.66 24.43 -1.46
CA SER A 683 49.77 23.77 -0.78
C SER A 683 49.63 22.26 -0.78
N ALA A 684 50.71 21.57 -1.07
CA ALA A 684 50.80 20.11 -0.95
C ALA A 684 51.99 19.75 -0.07
N ALA A 685 51.79 18.93 0.96
CA ALA A 685 52.86 18.40 1.80
C ALA A 685 53.68 17.31 1.09
N GLY A 686 53.21 16.77 0.00
CA GLY A 686 53.86 15.81 -0.88
C GLY A 686 53.92 16.32 -2.32
N THR A 687 53.30 15.58 -3.26
CA THR A 687 53.28 15.87 -4.71
C THR A 687 52.03 16.63 -5.16
N ALA A 688 52.17 17.47 -6.18
CA ALA A 688 51.06 18.17 -6.77
C ALA A 688 51.11 18.05 -8.31
N THR A 689 49.96 17.65 -8.95
CA THR A 689 49.78 17.58 -10.40
C THR A 689 48.69 18.55 -10.82
N VAL A 690 48.93 19.37 -11.83
CA VAL A 690 48.02 20.38 -12.36
C VAL A 690 47.97 20.27 -13.88
N ASP A 691 46.74 20.08 -14.41
CA ASP A 691 46.45 20.07 -15.84
C ASP A 691 45.44 21.19 -16.15
N ALA A 692 45.81 22.12 -17.02
CA ALA A 692 44.93 23.24 -17.37
C ALA A 692 45.24 23.83 -18.75
N GLY A 693 44.25 24.45 -19.42
CA GLY A 693 44.48 25.29 -20.57
C GLY A 693 45.16 26.58 -20.14
N SER A 694 44.81 27.14 -18.99
CA SER A 694 45.46 28.30 -18.40
C SER A 694 45.47 28.19 -16.86
N LEU A 695 46.61 28.40 -16.24
CA LEU A 695 46.76 28.54 -14.81
C LEU A 695 47.30 29.92 -14.49
N ILE A 696 46.56 30.67 -13.68
CA ILE A 696 46.93 31.99 -13.15
C ILE A 696 47.18 31.84 -11.66
N ASN A 697 48.41 32.05 -11.22
CA ASN A 697 48.80 31.97 -9.84
C ASN A 697 49.50 33.30 -9.40
N GLN A 698 48.96 34.43 -9.88
CA GLN A 698 49.53 35.73 -9.64
C GLN A 698 49.53 36.10 -8.15
N GLY A 699 50.71 36.20 -7.58
CA GLY A 699 50.88 36.47 -6.14
C GLY A 699 50.30 35.41 -5.22
N GLY A 700 49.82 34.34 -5.76
CA GLY A 700 49.31 33.17 -5.02
C GLY A 700 50.44 32.18 -4.71
N THR A 701 50.20 31.32 -3.79
CA THR A 701 51.08 30.19 -3.49
C THR A 701 50.45 28.90 -3.94
N LEU A 702 51.05 28.17 -4.85
CA LEU A 702 50.82 26.81 -5.19
C LEU A 702 52.09 26.01 -4.87
N ALA A 703 52.16 25.46 -3.69
CA ALA A 703 53.40 24.84 -3.19
C ALA A 703 53.21 23.36 -2.88
N ALA A 704 54.12 22.56 -3.32
CA ALA A 704 54.31 21.21 -2.85
C ALA A 704 55.68 21.00 -2.25
N VAL A 705 55.75 20.15 -1.27
CA VAL A 705 57.07 19.77 -0.70
C VAL A 705 57.78 18.84 -1.66
N ALA A 706 57.10 17.93 -2.30
CA ALA A 706 57.65 17.03 -3.31
C ALA A 706 57.38 17.53 -4.73
N ASP A 707 57.31 16.62 -5.68
CA ASP A 707 57.15 16.97 -7.10
C ASP A 707 55.81 17.66 -7.39
N VAL A 708 55.85 18.62 -8.26
CA VAL A 708 54.71 19.27 -8.89
C VAL A 708 54.67 18.93 -10.36
N GLN A 709 53.58 18.29 -10.80
CA GLN A 709 53.41 17.94 -12.20
C GLN A 709 52.25 18.74 -12.76
N ALA A 710 52.40 19.56 -13.71
CA ALA A 710 51.36 20.39 -14.31
C ALA A 710 51.31 20.22 -15.82
N ASN A 711 50.13 20.06 -16.31
CA ASN A 711 49.87 19.89 -17.73
C ASN A 711 48.83 20.96 -18.13
N VAL A 712 49.26 22.03 -18.69
CA VAL A 712 48.42 23.18 -18.97
C VAL A 712 48.62 23.69 -20.41
N GLY A 713 47.56 24.11 -21.08
CA GLY A 713 47.64 24.79 -22.35
C GLY A 713 48.32 26.14 -22.19
N ARG A 714 48.04 26.82 -21.10
CA ARG A 714 48.74 28.06 -20.68
C ARG A 714 48.78 28.11 -19.14
N LEU A 715 49.95 28.53 -18.59
CA LEU A 715 50.14 28.84 -17.21
C LEU A 715 50.52 30.30 -17.05
N ASP A 716 49.81 30.97 -16.13
CA ASP A 716 50.25 32.25 -15.59
C ASP A 716 50.37 32.14 -14.08
N ASN A 717 51.52 31.72 -13.63
CA ASN A 717 51.86 31.57 -12.23
C ASN A 717 52.66 32.79 -11.72
N THR A 718 52.46 33.93 -12.39
CA THR A 718 53.24 35.14 -12.05
C THR A 718 53.17 35.48 -10.56
N GLY A 719 54.25 35.28 -9.90
CA GLY A 719 54.40 35.53 -8.47
C GLY A 719 53.68 34.54 -7.57
N GLY A 720 53.05 33.56 -8.14
CA GLY A 720 52.43 32.49 -7.40
C GLY A 720 53.42 31.39 -7.09
N ALA A 721 53.22 30.70 -6.03
CA ALA A 721 54.03 29.51 -5.75
C ALA A 721 53.28 28.29 -6.26
N LEU A 722 53.52 27.94 -7.43
CA LEU A 722 53.16 26.69 -7.94
C LEU A 722 54.36 25.87 -7.81
N GLY A 723 54.67 25.43 -6.82
CA GLY A 723 55.91 24.82 -6.74
C GLY A 723 56.04 23.73 -5.76
N SER A 724 56.81 22.81 -6.10
CA SER A 724 57.41 21.86 -5.23
C SER A 724 58.54 22.56 -4.45
N GLN A 725 58.60 22.33 -3.19
CA GLN A 725 59.75 22.80 -2.43
C GLN A 725 61.00 21.98 -2.73
N SER A 726 60.86 20.79 -3.29
CA SER A 726 62.01 19.89 -3.49
C SER A 726 61.99 19.09 -4.81
N ALA A 727 60.99 19.27 -5.66
CA ALA A 727 60.92 18.45 -6.87
C ALA A 727 60.35 19.18 -8.07
N SER A 728 60.21 18.56 -9.16
CA SER A 728 59.96 19.16 -10.47
C SER A 728 58.45 19.36 -10.70
N LEU A 729 58.09 20.35 -11.49
CA LEU A 729 56.87 20.56 -12.19
C LEU A 729 57.01 20.06 -13.61
N SER A 730 56.29 19.04 -13.97
CA SER A 730 56.28 18.54 -15.34
C SER A 730 55.00 18.87 -16.03
N MET A 731 54.99 19.62 -17.06
CA MET A 731 53.87 20.06 -17.87
C MET A 731 54.09 19.66 -19.31
N THR A 732 53.19 18.90 -19.81
CA THR A 732 53.17 18.64 -21.26
C THR A 732 52.01 19.40 -21.87
N SER A 733 52.24 20.36 -22.68
CA SER A 733 51.23 21.14 -23.32
C SER A 733 51.51 21.25 -24.80
N ALA A 734 50.50 21.12 -25.59
CA ALA A 734 50.58 21.48 -27.02
C ALA A 734 50.52 22.98 -27.25
N GLY A 735 50.24 23.71 -26.21
CA GLY A 735 50.26 25.16 -26.17
C GLY A 735 51.10 25.66 -25.01
N ALA A 736 51.07 26.91 -24.76
CA ALA A 736 51.78 27.51 -23.62
C ALA A 736 51.13 27.06 -22.30
N ILE A 737 51.85 26.52 -21.45
CA ILE A 737 51.56 26.37 -20.05
C ILE A 737 52.37 27.43 -19.38
N ASP A 738 51.66 28.35 -18.98
CA ASP A 738 52.31 29.42 -18.26
C ASP A 738 52.03 29.25 -16.78
N ASN A 739 52.47 28.27 -16.33
CA ASN A 739 52.37 28.05 -14.91
C ASN A 739 53.42 28.63 -14.19
N ALA A 740 54.02 29.22 -14.82
CA ALA A 740 55.14 29.81 -14.21
C ALA A 740 55.00 29.86 -12.74
N GLY A 741 55.70 29.12 -12.17
CA GLY A 741 55.77 29.19 -10.82
C GLY A 741 54.68 28.66 -10.02
N GLY A 742 53.84 28.47 -10.71
CA GLY A 742 52.93 27.81 -10.08
C GLY A 742 53.44 26.54 -9.79
N LYS A 743 53.51 26.08 -9.01
CA LYS A 743 53.61 24.84 -8.70
C LYS A 743 52.39 24.18 -8.96
N LEU A 744 52.09 24.27 -10.02
CA LEU A 744 51.41 23.28 -10.38
C LEU A 744 52.19 22.13 -9.96
N VAL A 745 52.09 22.06 -9.00
CA VAL A 745 52.57 21.10 -8.36
C VAL A 745 52.19 20.00 -8.83
N ALA A 746 52.18 19.54 -9.19
CA ALA A 746 52.66 18.96 -9.69
C ALA A 746 52.72 19.51 -10.79
N ALA A 747 53.03 19.96 -10.86
CA ALA A 747 53.82 20.42 -11.60
C ALA A 747 53.93 19.87 -12.94
N GLN A 748 53.13 19.07 -13.35
CA GLN A 748 53.30 18.48 -14.61
C GLN A 748 52.19 18.74 -15.53
N ASP A 749 52.58 19.03 -16.67
CA ASP A 749 51.68 19.33 -17.76
C ASP A 749 50.97 18.12 -18.26
N ALA A 750 49.68 18.19 -18.39
CA ALA A 750 48.99 17.13 -19.05
C ALA A 750 48.51 17.58 -20.43
N ASN A 751 48.83 16.89 -21.44
CA ASN A 751 48.35 17.10 -22.78
C ASN A 751 47.56 15.85 -23.18
N PHE A 752 46.25 16.02 -23.44
CA PHE A 752 45.38 14.88 -23.74
C PHE A 752 45.15 14.76 -25.27
N ARG A 753 46.09 14.34 -25.96
CA ARG A 753 45.90 13.82 -27.30
C ARG A 753 46.24 12.36 -27.28
N ALA A 754 45.24 11.46 -27.21
CA ALA A 754 45.50 10.04 -27.02
C ALA A 754 44.67 9.19 -27.97
N ALA A 755 45.24 8.10 -28.38
CA ALA A 755 44.52 7.02 -29.04
C ALA A 755 43.61 6.26 -28.06
N SER A 756 43.87 6.35 -26.75
CA SER A 756 43.04 5.82 -25.66
C SER A 756 43.28 6.67 -24.41
N LEU A 757 42.26 6.75 -23.56
CA LEU A 757 42.32 7.53 -22.32
C LEU A 757 41.94 6.63 -21.15
N GLY A 758 42.89 6.37 -20.28
CA GLY A 758 42.65 5.68 -19.01
C GLY A 758 42.47 6.69 -17.87
N ASN A 759 41.28 6.69 -17.29
CA ASN A 759 40.97 7.55 -16.13
C ASN A 759 40.53 6.72 -14.92
N GLN A 760 41.10 5.53 -14.81
CA GLN A 760 40.82 4.66 -13.65
C GLN A 760 41.18 5.34 -12.36
N ALA A 761 40.18 5.48 -11.44
CA ALA A 761 40.33 6.20 -10.21
C ALA A 761 40.90 7.63 -10.38
N GLY A 762 40.94 8.15 -11.61
CA GLY A 762 41.39 9.50 -11.94
C GLY A 762 40.20 10.45 -11.99
N THR A 763 40.51 11.72 -12.13
CA THR A 763 39.51 12.75 -12.27
C THR A 763 39.83 13.59 -13.49
N ILE A 764 38.92 13.66 -14.42
CA ILE A 764 38.97 14.55 -15.57
C ILE A 764 37.78 15.49 -15.49
N SER A 765 37.94 16.76 -15.58
CA SER A 765 36.87 17.71 -15.44
C SER A 765 36.99 18.85 -16.42
N ALA A 766 35.91 19.21 -17.10
CA ALA A 766 35.90 20.25 -18.09
C ALA A 766 34.54 20.96 -18.11
N ARG A 767 34.51 22.12 -18.67
CA ARG A 767 33.27 22.85 -18.85
C ARG A 767 32.40 22.18 -19.92
N ASN A 768 32.95 21.90 -21.06
CA ASN A 768 32.39 21.00 -22.07
C ASN A 768 33.50 20.01 -22.40
N LEU A 769 33.22 18.76 -22.20
CA LEU A 769 34.19 17.71 -22.35
C LEU A 769 34.04 17.02 -23.68
N SER A 770 35.04 17.10 -24.51
CA SER A 770 35.14 16.26 -25.71
C SER A 770 36.37 15.37 -25.59
N LEU A 771 36.13 14.11 -25.39
CA LEU A 771 37.15 13.09 -25.39
C LEU A 771 36.97 12.28 -26.67
N ASN A 772 37.86 12.42 -27.61
CA ASN A 772 37.84 11.64 -28.83
C ASN A 772 39.08 10.75 -28.86
N THR A 773 38.87 9.46 -28.67
CA THR A 773 39.87 8.43 -28.78
C THR A 773 39.75 7.61 -30.07
N GLY A 774 38.80 7.99 -30.94
CA GLY A 774 38.51 7.24 -32.16
C GLY A 774 38.08 5.81 -31.84
N THR A 775 38.81 4.82 -32.31
CA THR A 775 38.54 3.42 -32.06
C THR A 775 39.12 2.90 -30.73
N GLY A 776 39.78 3.79 -29.97
CA GLY A 776 40.40 3.40 -28.71
C GLY A 776 39.41 3.35 -27.53
N ALA A 777 39.88 2.86 -26.41
CA ALA A 777 39.07 2.79 -25.18
C ALA A 777 39.31 3.95 -24.25
N ILE A 778 38.23 4.39 -23.60
CA ILE A 778 38.28 5.21 -22.40
C ILE A 778 37.92 4.32 -21.20
N ASP A 779 38.85 4.18 -20.28
CA ASP A 779 38.65 3.42 -19.06
C ASP A 779 38.55 4.40 -17.88
N ASN A 780 37.34 4.54 -17.32
CA ASN A 780 37.03 5.31 -16.13
C ASN A 780 36.76 4.41 -14.92
N THR A 781 37.32 3.18 -14.92
CA THR A 781 37.20 2.26 -13.79
C THR A 781 37.56 2.95 -12.49
N LYS A 782 36.58 3.07 -11.56
CA LYS A 782 36.70 3.78 -10.29
C LYS A 782 37.11 5.25 -10.45
N GLY A 783 37.00 5.79 -11.66
CA GLY A 783 37.31 7.20 -11.94
C GLY A 783 36.07 8.08 -11.94
N THR A 784 36.27 9.35 -12.06
CA THR A 784 35.24 10.37 -12.06
C THR A 784 35.45 11.32 -13.26
N VAL A 785 34.42 11.49 -14.07
CA VAL A 785 34.36 12.43 -15.19
C VAL A 785 33.13 13.31 -15.07
N SER A 786 33.21 14.62 -15.19
CA SER A 786 32.12 15.56 -15.03
C SER A 786 32.17 16.77 -15.97
N ALA A 787 31.01 17.29 -16.42
CA ALA A 787 30.88 18.41 -17.34
C ALA A 787 29.82 19.42 -16.89
N ALA A 788 30.04 20.76 -16.97
CA ALA A 788 29.13 21.83 -16.56
C ALA A 788 28.13 22.27 -17.65
N GLY A 789 28.30 21.76 -18.83
CA GLY A 789 27.39 21.90 -19.96
C GLY A 789 27.10 20.50 -20.48
N THR A 790 27.28 20.26 -21.75
CA THR A 790 27.13 18.96 -22.37
C THR A 790 28.41 18.14 -22.30
N ALA A 791 28.32 16.87 -22.03
CA ALA A 791 29.43 15.92 -22.17
C ALA A 791 29.21 15.03 -23.39
N THR A 792 30.16 15.11 -24.34
CA THR A 792 30.20 14.22 -25.51
C THR A 792 31.41 13.32 -25.40
N VAL A 793 31.21 12.00 -25.48
CA VAL A 793 32.26 11.00 -25.45
C VAL A 793 32.16 10.15 -26.72
N ASP A 794 33.24 10.17 -27.54
CA ASP A 794 33.42 9.32 -28.71
C ASP A 794 34.55 8.31 -28.48
N ALA A 795 34.23 7.04 -28.34
CA ALA A 795 35.26 6.00 -28.09
C ALA A 795 34.83 4.64 -28.64
N GLY A 796 35.83 3.78 -28.96
CA GLY A 796 35.56 2.37 -29.23
C GLY A 796 34.98 1.65 -28.02
N SER A 797 35.33 2.06 -26.80
CA SER A 797 34.71 1.60 -25.58
C SER A 797 34.84 2.64 -24.46
N LEU A 798 33.77 2.79 -23.67
CA LEU A 798 33.80 3.53 -22.42
C LEU A 798 33.63 2.55 -21.26
N ILE A 799 34.70 2.41 -20.45
CA ILE A 799 34.75 1.59 -19.25
C ILE A 799 34.66 2.54 -18.05
N ASN A 800 33.52 2.49 -17.35
CA ASN A 800 33.24 3.32 -16.16
C ASN A 800 33.01 2.45 -14.92
N ARG A 801 33.77 1.37 -14.80
CA ARG A 801 33.64 0.41 -13.69
C ARG A 801 33.97 1.04 -12.34
N GLY A 802 32.99 1.06 -11.43
CA GLY A 802 33.12 1.72 -10.15
C GLY A 802 33.48 3.20 -10.28
N GLY A 803 33.36 3.73 -11.49
CA GLY A 803 33.61 5.12 -11.80
C GLY A 803 32.33 5.92 -11.85
N THR A 804 32.45 7.22 -11.99
CA THR A 804 31.35 8.16 -12.09
C THR A 804 31.55 9.02 -13.34
N LEU A 805 30.51 9.18 -14.18
CA LEU A 805 30.49 10.13 -15.26
C LEU A 805 29.22 10.97 -15.19
N ALA A 806 29.34 12.29 -15.02
CA ALA A 806 28.21 13.19 -14.85
C ALA A 806 28.37 14.49 -15.66
N ALA A 807 27.29 15.06 -16.13
CA ALA A 807 27.30 16.39 -16.71
C ALA A 807 26.19 17.25 -16.09
N VAL A 808 26.34 18.56 -16.08
CA VAL A 808 25.29 19.50 -15.63
C VAL A 808 24.18 19.55 -16.66
N GLU A 809 24.57 19.67 -17.92
CA GLU A 809 23.66 19.62 -19.06
C GLU A 809 23.63 18.21 -19.66
N ASP A 810 23.56 18.09 -20.98
CA ASP A 810 23.43 16.81 -21.64
C ASP A 810 24.71 15.97 -21.61
N VAL A 811 24.57 14.69 -21.35
CA VAL A 811 25.60 13.69 -21.59
C VAL A 811 25.26 12.96 -22.89
N GLN A 812 26.17 13.07 -23.86
CA GLN A 812 26.13 12.29 -25.08
C GLN A 812 27.35 11.38 -25.16
N ALA A 813 27.17 10.09 -25.11
CA ALA A 813 28.19 9.07 -25.27
C ALA A 813 27.90 8.26 -26.53
N ASN A 814 28.74 8.47 -27.57
CA ASN A 814 28.78 7.64 -28.77
C ASN A 814 29.92 6.64 -28.62
N VAL A 815 29.61 5.42 -28.25
CA VAL A 815 30.63 4.42 -27.90
C VAL A 815 30.36 3.08 -28.62
N GLY A 816 31.43 2.34 -28.92
CA GLY A 816 31.26 0.97 -29.37
C GLY A 816 30.67 0.08 -28.27
N ARG A 817 31.05 0.31 -27.02
CA ARG A 817 30.52 -0.35 -25.81
C ARG A 817 30.62 0.59 -24.62
N LEU A 818 29.60 0.60 -23.79
CA LEU A 818 29.62 1.23 -22.46
C LEU A 818 29.66 0.15 -21.37
N ASP A 819 30.67 0.22 -20.50
CA ASP A 819 30.74 -0.57 -19.26
C ASP A 819 30.74 0.37 -18.05
N ASN A 820 29.53 0.53 -17.44
CA ASN A 820 29.28 1.36 -16.26
C ASN A 820 29.07 0.49 -15.00
N THR A 821 29.62 -0.75 -15.02
CA THR A 821 29.53 -1.67 -13.89
C THR A 821 30.01 -1.04 -12.58
N GLY A 822 29.15 -0.91 -11.57
CA GLY A 822 29.46 -0.25 -10.30
C GLY A 822 29.84 1.21 -10.42
N GLY A 823 29.78 1.79 -11.63
CA GLY A 823 30.07 3.20 -11.90
C GLY A 823 28.83 4.09 -11.87
N ALA A 824 29.05 5.39 -11.97
CA ALA A 824 28.00 6.36 -12.14
C ALA A 824 28.21 7.12 -13.46
N LEU A 825 27.23 7.07 -14.34
CA LEU A 825 27.16 7.85 -15.57
C LEU A 825 25.87 8.68 -15.54
N GLY A 826 25.99 9.98 -15.57
CA GLY A 826 24.78 10.78 -15.48
C GLY A 826 24.89 12.22 -15.91
N SER A 827 23.74 12.78 -16.20
CA SER A 827 23.49 14.17 -16.49
C SER A 827 22.74 14.80 -15.32
N GLN A 828 23.13 15.99 -14.91
CA GLN A 828 22.73 16.62 -13.66
C GLN A 828 21.59 17.63 -13.75
N SER A 829 21.36 18.32 -14.85
CA SER A 829 20.23 19.25 -15.01
C SER A 829 19.50 19.03 -16.34
N ALA A 830 20.06 18.18 -17.21
CA ALA A 830 19.53 17.93 -18.53
C ALA A 830 19.51 16.43 -18.85
N SER A 831 19.76 16.04 -20.09
CA SER A 831 19.52 14.70 -20.56
C SER A 831 20.79 13.83 -20.58
N LEU A 832 20.63 12.55 -20.46
CA LEU A 832 21.63 11.52 -20.70
C LEU A 832 21.30 10.82 -22.02
N ASN A 833 22.15 10.99 -23.02
CA ASN A 833 22.05 10.30 -24.30
C ASN A 833 23.23 9.32 -24.45
N VAL A 834 22.94 8.03 -24.45
CA VAL A 834 23.92 6.97 -24.70
C VAL A 834 23.53 6.25 -25.97
N THR A 835 24.36 6.40 -26.98
CA THR A 835 24.30 5.58 -28.19
C THR A 835 25.48 4.63 -28.20
N SER A 836 25.22 3.34 -28.07
CA SER A 836 26.22 2.28 -28.16
C SER A 836 25.94 1.36 -29.35
N THR A 837 26.94 1.09 -30.15
CA THR A 837 26.83 0.06 -31.20
C THR A 837 26.90 -1.36 -30.64
N GLY A 838 27.27 -1.51 -29.37
CA GLY A 838 27.31 -2.76 -28.61
C GLY A 838 26.44 -2.67 -27.35
N ALA A 839 26.77 -3.48 -26.34
CA ALA A 839 26.06 -3.55 -25.07
C ALA A 839 26.29 -2.31 -24.19
N ILE A 840 25.27 -1.92 -23.47
CA ILE A 840 25.32 -1.01 -22.31
C ILE A 840 25.26 -1.86 -21.06
N ASP A 841 26.32 -1.82 -20.24
CA ASP A 841 26.46 -2.60 -19.02
C ASP A 841 26.47 -1.66 -17.81
N ASN A 842 25.39 -1.70 -17.01
CA ASN A 842 25.17 -0.86 -15.82
C ASN A 842 24.96 -1.72 -14.57
N ALA A 843 25.50 -2.95 -14.56
CA ALA A 843 25.36 -3.84 -13.40
C ALA A 843 25.95 -3.20 -12.13
N GLY A 844 25.15 -3.01 -11.09
CA GLY A 844 25.55 -2.31 -9.86
C GLY A 844 25.93 -0.85 -10.06
N GLY A 845 25.84 -0.32 -11.28
CA GLY A 845 26.13 1.07 -11.62
C GLY A 845 24.89 1.98 -11.58
N LYS A 846 25.10 3.26 -11.84
CA LYS A 846 24.05 4.27 -11.90
C LYS A 846 24.09 4.98 -13.24
N LEU A 847 22.96 4.97 -13.94
CA LEU A 847 22.69 5.82 -15.08
C LEU A 847 21.62 6.82 -14.66
N VAL A 848 21.99 8.09 -14.57
CA VAL A 848 21.12 9.10 -13.98
C VAL A 848 21.01 10.28 -14.93
N ALA A 849 19.80 10.70 -15.21
CA ALA A 849 19.51 11.93 -15.91
C ALA A 849 18.53 12.78 -15.11
N ALA A 850 18.84 14.08 -15.02
CA ALA A 850 17.94 15.03 -14.40
C ALA A 850 16.69 15.30 -15.23
N GLN A 851 16.85 15.24 -16.52
CA GLN A 851 15.79 15.43 -17.50
C GLN A 851 15.52 14.11 -18.21
N ASP A 852 15.76 14.04 -19.47
CA ASP A 852 15.43 12.87 -20.26
C ASP A 852 16.64 11.94 -20.39
N ALA A 853 16.44 10.65 -20.26
CA ALA A 853 17.42 9.64 -20.60
C ALA A 853 17.03 8.98 -21.92
N SER A 854 17.97 9.00 -22.86
CA SER A 854 17.87 8.25 -24.10
C SER A 854 19.00 7.24 -24.17
N LEU A 855 18.66 5.97 -24.12
CA LEU A 855 19.61 4.85 -24.14
C LEU A 855 19.32 3.97 -25.34
N THR A 856 20.29 3.87 -26.24
CA THR A 856 20.22 2.98 -27.40
C THR A 856 21.45 2.04 -27.41
N GLY A 857 21.21 0.75 -27.50
CA GLY A 857 22.27 -0.27 -27.54
C GLY A 857 21.76 -1.61 -28.03
N THR A 858 22.64 -2.60 -28.14
CA THR A 858 22.25 -3.98 -28.49
C THR A 858 21.70 -4.74 -27.29
N SER A 859 21.96 -4.28 -26.06
CA SER A 859 21.38 -4.76 -24.79
C SER A 859 21.65 -3.75 -23.69
N LEU A 860 20.85 -3.80 -22.62
CA LEU A 860 21.09 -3.09 -21.37
C LEU A 860 21.05 -4.06 -20.19
N GLY A 861 22.18 -4.23 -19.51
CA GLY A 861 22.30 -4.92 -18.23
C GLY A 861 22.25 -3.93 -17.08
N ASN A 862 21.14 -3.91 -16.29
CA ASN A 862 20.93 -3.05 -15.13
C ASN A 862 20.76 -3.86 -13.83
N GLN A 863 21.39 -5.06 -13.78
CA GLN A 863 21.29 -5.94 -12.61
C GLN A 863 21.83 -5.26 -11.34
N GLY A 864 20.98 -5.08 -10.32
CA GLY A 864 21.36 -4.35 -9.12
C GLY A 864 21.74 -2.89 -9.37
N GLY A 865 21.62 -2.42 -10.62
CA GLY A 865 21.91 -1.03 -11.00
C GLY A 865 20.70 -0.10 -10.88
N THR A 866 20.96 1.16 -11.06
CA THR A 866 19.94 2.21 -11.03
C THR A 866 19.92 2.96 -12.35
N LEU A 867 18.74 3.07 -12.93
CA LEU A 867 18.44 3.92 -14.08
C LEU A 867 17.38 4.93 -13.67
N SER A 868 17.69 6.22 -13.82
CA SER A 868 16.84 7.28 -13.29
C SER A 868 16.79 8.47 -14.25
N ALA A 869 15.58 8.95 -14.57
CA ALA A 869 15.37 10.09 -15.46
C ALA A 869 14.03 10.79 -15.21
N ARG A 870 13.86 12.01 -15.74
CA ARG A 870 12.54 12.63 -15.80
C ARG A 870 11.69 11.91 -16.84
N ASN A 871 12.16 11.80 -18.08
CA ASN A 871 11.55 10.92 -19.09
C ASN A 871 12.60 9.93 -19.57
N LEU A 872 12.18 8.71 -19.84
CA LEU A 872 13.06 7.64 -20.32
C LEU A 872 12.63 7.17 -21.70
N SER A 873 13.57 7.22 -22.63
CA SER A 873 13.50 6.47 -23.89
C SER A 873 14.60 5.41 -23.90
N LEU A 874 14.22 4.15 -23.84
CA LEU A 874 15.13 3.01 -23.86
C LEU A 874 14.81 2.13 -25.06
N ASN A 875 15.82 1.86 -25.89
CA ASN A 875 15.67 0.97 -27.02
C ASN A 875 16.86 0.02 -27.12
N THR A 876 16.62 -1.26 -26.93
CA THR A 876 17.61 -2.32 -27.14
C THR A 876 17.36 -3.11 -28.42
N GLY A 877 16.42 -2.65 -29.25
CA GLY A 877 16.05 -3.40 -30.47
C GLY A 877 15.52 -4.79 -30.12
N SER A 878 16.12 -5.83 -30.67
CA SER A 878 15.81 -7.22 -30.34
C SER A 878 16.56 -7.77 -29.11
N GLY A 879 17.37 -6.95 -28.46
CA GLY A 879 18.21 -7.39 -27.34
C GLY A 879 17.51 -7.33 -25.98
N LEU A 880 18.22 -7.78 -24.96
CA LEU A 880 17.74 -7.94 -23.60
C LEU A 880 17.78 -6.61 -22.83
N LEU A 881 16.73 -6.32 -22.12
CA LEU A 881 16.72 -5.43 -20.96
C LEU A 881 16.65 -6.29 -19.68
N ASP A 882 17.74 -6.32 -18.90
CA ASP A 882 17.79 -7.04 -17.64
C ASP A 882 17.88 -6.06 -16.47
N ASN A 883 16.77 -5.90 -15.72
CA ASN A 883 16.64 -5.09 -14.51
C ASN A 883 16.51 -5.95 -13.25
N THR A 884 17.06 -7.16 -13.26
CA THR A 884 17.03 -8.06 -12.10
C THR A 884 17.61 -7.38 -10.85
N GLY A 885 16.81 -7.22 -9.81
CA GLY A 885 17.21 -6.52 -8.58
C GLY A 885 17.60 -5.06 -8.78
N GLY A 886 17.45 -4.53 -9.99
CA GLY A 886 17.77 -3.14 -10.34
C GLY A 886 16.57 -2.21 -10.17
N THR A 887 16.83 -0.92 -10.28
CA THR A 887 15.81 0.11 -10.18
C THR A 887 15.82 0.99 -11.42
N VAL A 888 14.67 1.04 -12.08
CA VAL A 888 14.35 2.02 -13.11
C VAL A 888 13.26 2.93 -12.56
N SER A 889 13.56 4.20 -12.42
CA SER A 889 12.69 5.18 -11.78
C SER A 889 12.60 6.45 -12.64
N VAL A 890 11.38 6.83 -13.01
CA VAL A 890 11.13 7.87 -13.99
C VAL A 890 10.12 8.87 -13.45
N ALA A 891 10.48 10.15 -13.41
CA ALA A 891 9.66 11.21 -12.85
C ALA A 891 8.52 11.67 -13.78
N GLY A 892 8.58 11.36 -15.05
CA GLY A 892 7.57 11.62 -16.06
C GLY A 892 7.18 10.32 -16.75
N THR A 893 7.32 10.27 -18.06
CA THR A 893 6.92 9.11 -18.87
C THR A 893 8.09 8.16 -19.14
N ALA A 894 7.83 6.86 -19.15
CA ALA A 894 8.76 5.84 -19.56
C ALA A 894 8.29 5.16 -20.85
N ALA A 895 9.13 5.23 -21.90
CA ALA A 895 8.95 4.50 -23.13
C ALA A 895 10.10 3.49 -23.28
N ILE A 896 9.78 2.21 -23.25
CA ILE A 896 10.76 1.13 -23.25
C ILE A 896 10.43 0.15 -24.38
N GLY A 897 11.41 -0.03 -25.27
CA GLY A 897 11.41 -1.05 -26.32
C GLY A 897 12.57 -2.02 -26.13
N ALA A 898 12.29 -3.32 -26.04
CA ALA A 898 13.31 -4.35 -25.90
C ALA A 898 12.86 -5.67 -26.53
N GLY A 899 13.82 -6.53 -26.87
CA GLY A 899 13.49 -7.89 -27.28
C GLY A 899 12.90 -8.67 -26.12
N ALA A 900 13.56 -8.66 -24.99
CA ALA A 900 13.03 -9.22 -23.74
C ALA A 900 13.26 -8.25 -22.59
N ALA A 901 12.33 -8.16 -21.67
CA ALA A 901 12.50 -7.43 -20.42
C ALA A 901 12.45 -8.39 -19.23
N VAL A 902 13.46 -8.34 -18.41
CA VAL A 902 13.55 -9.08 -17.14
C VAL A 902 13.62 -8.05 -16.03
N ASN A 903 12.61 -8.04 -15.15
CA ASN A 903 12.50 -7.15 -13.98
C ASN A 903 12.37 -7.95 -12.69
N ARG A 904 13.08 -9.07 -12.60
CA ARG A 904 13.04 -9.99 -11.44
C ARG A 904 13.51 -9.29 -10.18
N GLY A 905 12.62 -9.17 -9.19
CA GLY A 905 12.94 -8.46 -7.95
C GLY A 905 13.33 -7.00 -8.16
N GLY A 906 13.22 -6.49 -9.40
CA GLY A 906 13.52 -5.11 -9.74
C GLY A 906 12.31 -4.20 -9.65
N THR A 907 12.57 -2.91 -9.70
CA THR A 907 11.55 -1.87 -9.78
C THR A 907 11.66 -1.14 -11.11
N LEU A 908 10.56 -1.04 -11.84
CA LEU A 908 10.40 -0.19 -12.99
C LEU A 908 9.18 0.69 -12.75
N ALA A 909 9.42 1.91 -12.31
CA ALA A 909 8.36 2.82 -11.92
C ALA A 909 8.49 4.16 -12.63
N ALA A 910 7.39 4.63 -13.16
CA ALA A 910 7.26 5.98 -13.65
C ALA A 910 6.13 6.71 -12.95
N VAL A 911 6.26 8.02 -12.93
CA VAL A 911 5.20 8.86 -12.43
C VAL A 911 4.12 9.03 -13.46
N GLY A 912 4.50 9.39 -14.67
CA GLY A 912 3.62 9.48 -15.81
C GLY A 912 3.38 8.12 -16.46
N ASP A 913 3.01 8.12 -17.70
CA ASP A 913 2.72 6.91 -18.45
C ASP A 913 3.95 6.02 -18.62
N VAL A 914 3.74 4.72 -18.45
CA VAL A 914 4.70 3.70 -18.82
C VAL A 914 4.22 2.99 -20.09
N THR A 915 5.03 3.05 -21.12
CA THR A 915 4.85 2.24 -22.34
C THR A 915 6.02 1.26 -22.42
N LEU A 916 5.72 0.00 -22.36
CA LEU A 916 6.70 -1.08 -22.53
C LEU A 916 6.32 -1.92 -23.75
N LYS A 917 7.20 -1.90 -24.77
CA LYS A 917 7.08 -2.74 -25.96
C LYS A 917 8.22 -3.75 -25.99
N VAL A 918 7.88 -5.03 -25.84
CA VAL A 918 8.87 -6.09 -25.69
C VAL A 918 8.48 -7.36 -26.44
N SER A 919 9.45 -8.21 -26.75
CA SER A 919 9.13 -9.57 -27.20
C SER A 919 8.72 -10.48 -26.04
N SER A 920 9.24 -10.23 -24.83
CA SER A 920 8.82 -10.90 -23.60
C SER A 920 9.16 -10.07 -22.37
N LEU A 921 8.41 -10.25 -21.29
CA LEU A 921 8.66 -9.62 -20.00
C LEU A 921 8.71 -10.68 -18.89
N ASP A 922 9.75 -10.63 -18.08
CA ASP A 922 9.84 -11.35 -16.81
C ASP A 922 9.94 -10.34 -15.66
N ASN A 923 8.81 -10.11 -14.98
CA ASN A 923 8.66 -9.25 -13.81
C ASN A 923 8.51 -10.06 -12.52
N THR A 924 9.09 -11.27 -12.48
CA THR A 924 9.02 -12.13 -11.28
C THR A 924 9.49 -11.38 -10.05
N SER A 925 8.62 -11.26 -9.03
CA SER A 925 8.86 -10.50 -7.78
C SER A 925 9.26 -9.03 -8.00
N GLY A 926 9.15 -8.52 -9.23
CA GLY A 926 9.48 -7.14 -9.58
C GLY A 926 8.28 -6.21 -9.46
N VAL A 927 8.56 -4.92 -9.53
CA VAL A 927 7.55 -3.87 -9.59
C VAL A 927 7.67 -3.16 -10.92
N LEU A 928 6.59 -3.15 -11.68
CA LEU A 928 6.46 -2.38 -12.90
C LEU A 928 5.21 -1.51 -12.79
N GLY A 929 5.35 -0.21 -12.87
CA GLY A 929 4.17 0.62 -12.75
C GLY A 929 4.30 2.09 -13.05
N SER A 930 3.13 2.69 -13.24
CA SER A 930 2.91 4.11 -13.31
C SER A 930 2.22 4.60 -12.04
N GLN A 931 2.74 5.66 -11.49
CA GLN A 931 2.31 6.18 -10.20
C GLN A 931 1.16 7.18 -10.25
N THR A 932 0.94 7.90 -11.32
CA THR A 932 -0.19 8.84 -11.46
C THR A 932 -0.91 8.68 -12.79
N ALA A 933 -0.33 7.92 -13.73
CA ALA A 933 -0.79 7.83 -15.10
C ALA A 933 -1.03 6.37 -15.52
N GLY A 934 -0.99 6.10 -16.81
CA GLY A 934 -1.25 4.80 -17.41
C GLY A 934 -0.03 3.89 -17.53
N LEU A 935 -0.29 2.61 -17.74
CA LEU A 935 0.72 1.62 -18.09
C LEU A 935 0.29 0.90 -19.38
N ASN A 936 1.09 1.06 -20.42
CA ASN A 936 0.90 0.33 -21.67
C ASN A 936 2.04 -0.69 -21.84
N LEU A 937 1.72 -1.95 -21.74
CA LEU A 937 2.63 -3.07 -21.97
C LEU A 937 2.20 -3.80 -23.25
N ASP A 938 3.07 -3.76 -24.25
CA ASP A 938 2.88 -4.47 -25.51
C ASP A 938 4.01 -5.49 -25.68
N SER A 939 3.69 -6.74 -25.47
CA SER A 939 4.61 -7.86 -25.58
C SER A 939 4.18 -8.80 -26.68
N VAL A 940 5.08 -9.08 -27.63
CA VAL A 940 4.83 -10.07 -28.67
C VAL A 940 4.75 -11.49 -28.09
N GLY A 941 5.47 -11.75 -27.03
CA GLY A 941 5.54 -13.04 -26.35
C GLY A 941 4.94 -13.00 -24.95
N ASN A 942 5.50 -13.85 -24.08
CA ASN A 942 4.95 -14.07 -22.75
C ASN A 942 5.35 -12.96 -21.76
N VAL A 943 4.44 -12.63 -20.88
CA VAL A 943 4.67 -11.80 -19.71
C VAL A 943 4.61 -12.67 -18.45
N VAL A 944 5.66 -12.65 -17.65
CA VAL A 944 5.74 -13.31 -16.35
C VAL A 944 5.75 -12.24 -15.27
N ASN A 945 4.76 -12.24 -14.39
CA ASN A 945 4.63 -11.34 -13.23
C ASN A 945 4.47 -12.14 -11.92
N ALA A 946 5.08 -13.32 -11.86
CA ALA A 946 4.98 -14.19 -10.69
C ALA A 946 5.52 -13.50 -9.42
N GLY A 947 4.66 -13.29 -8.43
CA GLY A 947 5.00 -12.53 -7.22
C GLY A 947 5.33 -11.05 -7.46
N GLY A 948 5.26 -10.57 -8.70
CA GLY A 948 5.57 -9.20 -9.08
C GLY A 948 4.34 -8.28 -9.06
N LYS A 949 4.57 -7.02 -9.37
CA LYS A 949 3.53 -5.99 -9.39
C LYS A 949 3.54 -5.26 -10.73
N LEU A 950 2.40 -5.22 -11.38
CA LEU A 950 2.11 -4.37 -12.54
C LEU A 950 1.04 -3.37 -12.12
N VAL A 951 1.42 -2.10 -11.99
CA VAL A 951 0.58 -1.10 -11.32
C VAL A 951 0.46 0.16 -12.16
N ALA A 952 -0.75 0.66 -12.32
CA ALA A 952 -1.01 1.97 -12.89
C ALA A 952 -2.01 2.74 -12.02
N ALA A 953 -1.74 4.02 -11.81
CA ALA A 953 -2.68 4.90 -11.12
C ALA A 953 -3.89 5.22 -11.97
N GLN A 954 -3.71 5.23 -13.29
CA GLN A 954 -4.75 5.45 -14.27
C GLN A 954 -4.99 4.16 -15.06
N ASP A 955 -5.20 4.28 -16.35
CA ASP A 955 -5.58 3.15 -17.16
C ASP A 955 -4.34 2.32 -17.56
N ALA A 956 -4.46 1.02 -17.52
CA ALA A 956 -3.44 0.11 -17.99
C ALA A 956 -3.93 -0.71 -19.19
N THR A 957 -3.06 -0.83 -20.19
CA THR A 957 -3.25 -1.73 -21.33
C THR A 957 -2.12 -2.74 -21.36
N PHE A 958 -2.46 -4.00 -21.34
CA PHE A 958 -1.54 -5.11 -21.42
C PHE A 958 -1.87 -5.99 -22.60
N ASN A 959 -1.00 -6.02 -23.60
CA ASN A 959 -1.04 -6.97 -24.72
C ASN A 959 0.11 -7.96 -24.56
N ALA A 960 -0.15 -9.23 -24.59
CA ALA A 960 0.87 -10.28 -24.48
C ALA A 960 0.39 -11.58 -25.12
N ALA A 961 1.32 -12.46 -25.50
CA ALA A 961 0.94 -13.81 -25.91
C ALA A 961 0.40 -14.65 -24.73
N SER A 962 0.88 -14.38 -23.51
CA SER A 962 0.34 -14.91 -22.25
C SER A 962 0.77 -14.04 -21.09
N LEU A 963 0.04 -14.07 -19.98
CA LEU A 963 0.39 -13.44 -18.72
C LEU A 963 0.37 -14.45 -17.58
N ASN A 964 1.54 -14.70 -17.00
CA ASN A 964 1.67 -15.42 -15.74
C ASN A 964 1.74 -14.41 -14.59
N ASN A 965 0.66 -14.29 -13.80
CA ASN A 965 0.53 -13.43 -12.63
C ASN A 965 0.44 -14.23 -11.32
N GLN A 966 1.04 -15.41 -11.27
CA GLN A 966 0.99 -16.27 -10.08
C GLN A 966 1.55 -15.56 -8.84
N GLY A 967 0.72 -15.38 -7.81
CA GLY A 967 1.10 -14.63 -6.60
C GLY A 967 1.43 -13.16 -6.85
N GLY A 968 1.30 -12.68 -8.09
CA GLY A 968 1.58 -11.30 -8.48
C GLY A 968 0.37 -10.38 -8.38
N ALA A 969 0.60 -9.11 -8.59
CA ALA A 969 -0.45 -8.09 -8.59
C ALA A 969 -0.46 -7.30 -9.90
N VAL A 970 -1.61 -7.19 -10.49
CA VAL A 970 -1.93 -6.26 -11.57
C VAL A 970 -3.00 -5.29 -11.06
N SER A 971 -2.69 -4.00 -11.06
CA SER A 971 -3.58 -2.99 -10.51
C SER A 971 -3.60 -1.72 -11.36
N ALA A 972 -4.78 -1.22 -11.68
CA ALA A 972 -4.97 0.02 -12.43
C ALA A 972 -6.29 0.69 -12.07
N ARG A 973 -6.49 1.95 -12.49
CA ARG A 973 -7.81 2.58 -12.45
C ARG A 973 -8.73 1.91 -13.47
N GLY A 974 -8.40 1.94 -14.74
CA GLY A 974 -9.03 1.17 -15.81
C GLY A 974 -8.04 0.16 -16.36
N LEU A 975 -8.47 -1.06 -16.60
CA LEU A 975 -7.60 -2.14 -17.04
C LEU A 975 -8.08 -2.73 -18.37
N ASN A 976 -7.19 -2.75 -19.34
CA ASN A 976 -7.37 -3.53 -20.56
C ASN A 976 -6.26 -4.57 -20.66
N LEU A 977 -6.60 -5.83 -20.47
CA LEU A 977 -5.69 -6.95 -20.51
C LEU A 977 -6.07 -7.89 -21.65
N ASN A 978 -5.14 -8.07 -22.58
CA ASN A 978 -5.35 -8.87 -23.76
C ASN A 978 -4.19 -9.86 -23.94
N THR A 979 -4.47 -11.14 -23.79
CA THR A 979 -3.53 -12.21 -24.11
C THR A 979 -3.90 -12.96 -25.39
N GLY A 980 -4.86 -12.43 -26.15
CA GLY A 980 -5.32 -13.06 -27.38
C GLY A 980 -5.84 -14.47 -27.13
N SER A 981 -5.22 -15.45 -27.77
CA SER A 981 -5.50 -16.88 -27.54
C SER A 981 -4.69 -17.51 -26.40
N GLY A 982 -3.82 -16.74 -25.75
CA GLY A 982 -2.94 -17.22 -24.69
C GLY A 982 -3.59 -17.24 -23.30
N THR A 983 -2.84 -17.72 -22.34
CA THR A 983 -3.31 -17.88 -20.97
C THR A 983 -3.03 -16.64 -20.13
N LEU A 984 -4.00 -16.23 -19.36
CA LEU A 984 -3.85 -15.40 -18.16
C LEU A 984 -3.86 -16.34 -16.94
N ASP A 985 -2.70 -16.56 -16.33
CA ASP A 985 -2.60 -17.33 -15.10
C ASP A 985 -2.46 -16.37 -13.91
N ASN A 986 -3.51 -16.25 -13.11
CA ASN A 986 -3.61 -15.42 -11.91
C ASN A 986 -3.68 -16.28 -10.63
N THR A 987 -3.13 -17.49 -10.65
CA THR A 987 -3.12 -18.37 -9.48
C THR A 987 -2.51 -17.66 -8.27
N ASN A 988 -3.28 -17.52 -7.17
CA ASN A 988 -2.92 -16.77 -5.97
C ASN A 988 -2.51 -15.31 -6.24
N GLY A 989 -2.74 -14.80 -7.43
CA GLY A 989 -2.44 -13.42 -7.81
C GLY A 989 -3.64 -12.50 -7.70
N SER A 990 -3.41 -11.22 -7.92
CA SER A 990 -4.45 -10.20 -7.93
C SER A 990 -4.43 -9.42 -9.23
N VAL A 991 -5.58 -9.34 -9.88
CA VAL A 991 -5.87 -8.43 -11.00
C VAL A 991 -7.00 -7.51 -10.58
N SER A 992 -6.71 -6.22 -10.43
CA SER A 992 -7.66 -5.27 -9.87
C SER A 992 -7.76 -3.99 -10.69
N ALA A 993 -8.97 -3.50 -10.87
CA ALA A 993 -9.24 -2.20 -11.47
C ALA A 993 -10.10 -1.33 -10.55
N ALA A 994 -9.68 -0.09 -10.31
CA ALA A 994 -10.43 0.87 -9.52
C ALA A 994 -11.64 1.46 -10.27
N ALA A 995 -11.73 1.22 -11.58
CA ALA A 995 -12.89 1.51 -12.42
C ALA A 995 -13.25 0.26 -13.23
N ALA A 996 -13.21 0.32 -14.53
CA ALA A 996 -13.57 -0.81 -15.38
C ALA A 996 -12.36 -1.69 -15.71
N ALA A 997 -12.58 -3.00 -15.87
CA ALA A 997 -11.61 -3.92 -16.41
C ALA A 997 -12.17 -4.63 -17.65
N THR A 998 -11.37 -4.68 -18.69
CA THR A 998 -11.60 -5.52 -19.87
C THR A 998 -10.47 -6.55 -19.92
N ILE A 999 -10.83 -7.81 -19.91
CA ILE A 999 -9.89 -8.92 -19.98
C ILE A 999 -10.25 -9.78 -21.20
N GLN A 1000 -9.30 -9.98 -22.09
CA GLN A 1000 -9.40 -10.89 -23.20
C GLN A 1000 -8.28 -11.92 -23.11
N ALA A 1001 -8.63 -13.17 -22.95
CA ALA A 1001 -7.66 -14.26 -22.87
C ALA A 1001 -8.23 -15.54 -23.51
N GLY A 1002 -7.33 -16.36 -24.04
CA GLY A 1002 -7.72 -17.71 -24.48
C GLY A 1002 -8.09 -18.57 -23.26
N ASN A 1003 -7.33 -18.49 -22.19
CA ASN A 1003 -7.59 -19.21 -20.96
C ASN A 1003 -7.31 -18.31 -19.75
N LEU A 1004 -8.20 -18.32 -18.74
CA LEU A 1004 -8.03 -17.65 -17.47
C LEU A 1004 -7.91 -18.68 -16.35
N VAL A 1005 -6.74 -18.76 -15.74
CA VAL A 1005 -6.52 -19.56 -14.54
C VAL A 1005 -6.48 -18.61 -13.34
N ASN A 1006 -7.44 -18.72 -12.40
CA ASN A 1006 -7.56 -17.82 -11.25
C ASN A 1006 -7.70 -18.58 -9.93
N GLN A 1007 -6.99 -19.69 -9.78
CA GLN A 1007 -7.03 -20.50 -8.56
C GLN A 1007 -6.46 -19.75 -7.36
N GLY A 1008 -7.28 -19.49 -6.36
CA GLY A 1008 -6.91 -18.71 -5.18
C GLY A 1008 -6.59 -17.24 -5.48
N GLY A 1009 -6.70 -16.81 -6.73
CA GLY A 1009 -6.45 -15.45 -7.17
C GLY A 1009 -7.68 -14.56 -7.12
N THR A 1010 -7.47 -13.28 -7.27
CA THR A 1010 -8.53 -12.26 -7.33
C THR A 1010 -8.49 -11.56 -8.68
N VAL A 1011 -9.63 -11.48 -9.33
CA VAL A 1011 -9.89 -10.60 -10.48
C VAL A 1011 -11.05 -9.70 -10.11
N ALA A 1012 -10.81 -8.40 -9.97
CA ALA A 1012 -11.81 -7.46 -9.47
C ALA A 1012 -11.79 -6.13 -10.24
N ALA A 1013 -12.95 -5.55 -10.40
CA ALA A 1013 -13.11 -4.19 -10.85
C ALA A 1013 -14.16 -3.49 -9.99
N ALA A 1014 -13.92 -2.24 -9.62
CA ALA A 1014 -14.93 -1.45 -8.90
C ALA A 1014 -16.07 -1.01 -9.82
N GLY A 1015 -15.81 -0.90 -11.11
CA GLY A 1015 -16.79 -0.70 -12.16
C GLY A 1015 -17.09 -1.99 -12.93
N ASN A 1016 -17.29 -1.85 -14.23
CA ASN A 1016 -17.59 -2.99 -15.09
C ASN A 1016 -16.36 -3.91 -15.25
N LEU A 1017 -16.56 -5.19 -15.03
CA LEU A 1017 -15.60 -6.22 -15.38
C LEU A 1017 -16.11 -6.98 -16.60
N ASN A 1018 -15.45 -6.77 -17.73
CA ASN A 1018 -15.71 -7.48 -18.98
C ASN A 1018 -14.57 -8.48 -19.22
N ALA A 1019 -14.84 -9.74 -19.01
CA ALA A 1019 -13.91 -10.81 -19.28
C ALA A 1019 -14.39 -11.64 -20.47
N THR A 1020 -13.60 -11.68 -21.53
CA THR A 1020 -13.82 -12.56 -22.69
C THR A 1020 -12.73 -13.62 -22.66
N VAL A 1021 -13.10 -14.81 -22.25
CA VAL A 1021 -12.19 -15.94 -22.12
C VAL A 1021 -12.77 -17.17 -22.83
N ALA A 1022 -11.93 -17.95 -23.48
CA ALA A 1022 -12.34 -19.19 -24.12
C ALA A 1022 -12.32 -20.37 -23.12
N GLY A 1023 -11.51 -20.29 -22.05
CA GLY A 1023 -11.43 -21.25 -20.95
C GLY A 1023 -11.17 -20.55 -19.62
N LEU A 1024 -11.76 -21.13 -18.55
CA LEU A 1024 -11.67 -20.59 -17.19
C LEU A 1024 -11.16 -21.66 -16.23
#